data_fb9a57c4372c201b2449331bfb8da09a
#
_entry.id   fb9a57c4372c201b2449331bfb8da09a
#
_cell.length_a   1.000
_cell.length_b   1.000
_cell.length_c   1.000
_cell.angle_alpha   90.00
_cell.angle_beta   90.00
_cell.angle_gamma   90.00
#
_symmetry.space_group_name_H-M   'P 1'
#
loop_
_entity.id
_entity.type
_entity.pdbx_description
1 polymer ?
#
loop_
_entity_poly.entity_id
_entity_poly.type
_entity_poly.pdbx_seq_one_letter_code
_entity_poly.pdbx_strand_id
1 'polypeptide(L)'
;MIHFHRPGRAPGLFVAGLFILGFALPSSAQTFKVRAPAQPIEAVVHAGDRLTLEVRFRDRVLVRATGIGMDIDGALRADAMPAVTGEARRSVDEVIRPTVPEKRSVIPDRYNELRLSLGPTLAATFRVYDDGVAYRFETTLPGEVTVLGERTGLRFDDGDQAWVALATCREDVDCFHGSYEENYAKLPLRELPEGRLAFLPVLVETQDAFVAFTESDLWDYPGLWLRGVPGQAAFTGDFARHPLAERVMGGEFKQRMVTRRADYIARTAGTRTYPWRVLMVAPDAASLLGNDLVYRLARPLELDDVSWIHPGKSTEEWITSRLLYGVDFVSGLNTQTYRHYIDFAAEYGLDYIMFDAGWSDNDDNTRVNPDIDVPGLIAYARGKGVRVLLWNEALALERNLDEALDCYAAWGASGIMMDFMDRDDQVMVRLYERVARAAARRHLVVNFHGAFKPTGMQRALPNLLTREAVLGHEYDMWSDRVTPDHALTVPFVRMLAGPMDWEGGTMANGTKESFRVVRERPMSQGTRTQQMAQYVVYESPLQYLAGVPSAYREAPEFTRILAGIPTTWDETRAIEGAVGDYLVLARRHGDTWYLAAMTDWTPRTLEVPLSFLGDGTYAATIVSDGLNADRYAGDYRIERRDVARDATLSLRLAPGGGYVARLSRVRRAARNAP
;
A
#
# COMPACT_ATOMS: atom_id res chain seq x y z
N MET A 1 91.49 26.02 -40.30
CA MET A 1 91.74 27.31 -40.98
C MET A 1 90.41 28.04 -41.03
N ILE A 2 90.45 29.29 -40.51
CA ILE A 2 89.64 30.45 -40.84
C ILE A 2 88.22 30.45 -40.29
N HIS A 3 87.95 31.11 -39.24
CA HIS A 3 87.60 32.49 -38.91
C HIS A 3 86.18 32.90 -39.01
N PHE A 4 85.56 33.27 -37.84
CA PHE A 4 84.81 34.53 -37.47
C PHE A 4 83.41 34.76 -38.12
N HIS A 5 82.32 35.04 -37.40
CA HIS A 5 82.10 36.24 -36.60
C HIS A 5 80.78 36.06 -35.73
N ARG A 6 80.82 36.56 -34.49
CA ARG A 6 79.61 37.01 -33.76
C ARG A 6 79.35 38.43 -34.18
N PRO A 7 78.08 38.94 -34.10
CA PRO A 7 77.59 39.54 -32.86
C PRO A 7 76.00 39.54 -32.70
N GLY A 8 75.54 39.91 -31.55
CA GLY A 8 74.42 40.78 -31.31
C GLY A 8 73.36 40.22 -30.31
N ARG A 9 73.49 40.60 -29.04
CA ARG A 9 72.44 40.48 -28.02
C ARG A 9 71.39 41.55 -28.18
N ALA A 10 70.04 41.18 -28.15
CA ALA A 10 68.95 42.09 -27.77
C ALA A 10 68.16 41.50 -26.63
N PRO A 11 67.66 42.29 -25.66
CA PRO A 11 67.01 41.77 -24.46
C PRO A 11 65.55 41.42 -24.73
N GLY A 12 65.21 40.13 -24.53
CA GLY A 12 63.82 39.70 -24.55
C GLY A 12 63.13 39.97 -23.22
N LEU A 13 62.01 40.67 -23.26
CA LEU A 13 61.07 40.87 -22.14
C LEU A 13 60.47 39.51 -21.75
N PHE A 14 60.75 39.04 -20.52
CA PHE A 14 60.00 37.94 -19.90
C PHE A 14 58.69 38.50 -19.34
N VAL A 15 57.56 38.21 -20.00
CA VAL A 15 56.22 38.37 -19.44
C VAL A 15 55.95 37.14 -18.60
N ALA A 16 56.05 37.24 -17.28
CA ALA A 16 55.64 36.20 -16.33
C ALA A 16 54.10 36.16 -16.35
N GLY A 17 53.53 35.19 -17.04
CA GLY A 17 52.10 34.86 -16.94
C GLY A 17 51.79 34.31 -15.57
N LEU A 18 51.12 35.07 -14.71
CA LEU A 18 50.54 34.63 -13.44
C LEU A 18 49.40 33.70 -13.72
N PHE A 19 49.64 32.40 -13.68
CA PHE A 19 48.55 31.37 -13.60
C PHE A 19 47.93 31.48 -12.20
N ILE A 20 46.81 32.20 -12.09
CA ILE A 20 45.94 32.10 -10.92
C ILE A 20 45.28 30.74 -10.97
N LEU A 21 45.83 29.75 -10.29
CA LEU A 21 45.11 28.54 -9.88
C LEU A 21 43.98 29.01 -8.97
N GLY A 22 42.78 29.12 -9.52
CA GLY A 22 41.59 29.31 -8.74
C GLY A 22 41.37 28.05 -7.88
N PHE A 23 41.85 28.08 -6.64
CA PHE A 23 41.40 27.16 -5.62
C PHE A 23 39.92 27.44 -5.41
N ALA A 24 39.05 26.56 -5.92
CA ALA A 24 37.67 26.52 -5.51
C ALA A 24 37.68 26.28 -3.99
N LEU A 25 37.36 27.31 -3.22
CA LEU A 25 37.13 27.16 -1.78
C LEU A 25 36.01 26.13 -1.63
N PRO A 26 36.15 25.15 -0.70
CA PRO A 26 35.06 24.22 -0.43
C PRO A 26 33.80 25.03 -0.10
N SER A 27 32.73 24.80 -0.84
CA SER A 27 31.42 25.40 -0.58
C SER A 27 31.05 25.08 0.86
N SER A 28 30.97 26.11 1.73
CA SER A 28 30.50 25.91 3.09
C SER A 28 29.08 25.31 3.03
N ALA A 29 28.87 24.17 3.66
CA ALA A 29 27.57 23.49 3.70
C ALA A 29 26.52 24.48 4.22
N GLN A 30 25.48 24.73 3.41
CA GLN A 30 24.35 25.56 3.79
C GLN A 30 23.31 24.71 4.56
N THR A 31 22.70 25.31 5.57
CA THR A 31 21.69 24.62 6.39
C THR A 31 20.33 25.33 6.29
N PHE A 32 19.32 24.58 5.97
CA PHE A 32 17.95 25.04 5.84
C PHE A 32 17.04 24.30 6.80
N LYS A 33 16.10 24.99 7.44
CA LYS A 33 15.14 24.41 8.37
C LYS A 33 13.71 24.66 7.91
N VAL A 34 12.89 23.63 8.02
CA VAL A 34 11.44 23.68 7.76
C VAL A 34 10.74 22.98 8.90
N ARG A 35 9.67 23.60 9.44
CA ARG A 35 8.88 23.04 10.53
C ARG A 35 7.49 22.66 10.06
N ALA A 36 6.90 21.70 10.73
CA ALA A 36 5.49 21.37 10.53
C ALA A 36 4.58 22.53 10.96
N PRO A 37 3.36 22.62 10.43
CA PRO A 37 2.42 23.70 10.77
C PRO A 37 2.03 23.74 12.25
N ALA A 38 1.87 22.60 12.92
CA ALA A 38 1.39 22.54 14.29
C ALA A 38 2.15 21.56 15.21
N GLN A 39 2.69 20.47 14.67
CA GLN A 39 3.40 19.44 15.43
C GLN A 39 4.91 19.76 15.56
N PRO A 40 5.60 19.27 16.58
CA PRO A 40 7.02 19.52 16.80
C PRO A 40 7.92 18.67 15.87
N ILE A 41 7.63 18.67 14.57
CA ILE A 41 8.41 18.01 13.53
C ILE A 41 9.19 19.07 12.75
N GLU A 42 10.49 18.86 12.60
CA GLU A 42 11.38 19.74 11.84
C GLU A 42 12.23 18.92 10.87
N ALA A 43 12.33 19.38 9.64
CA ALA A 43 13.30 18.95 8.66
C ALA A 43 14.50 19.91 8.64
N VAL A 44 15.71 19.38 8.81
CA VAL A 44 16.94 20.15 8.68
C VAL A 44 17.73 19.61 7.48
N VAL A 45 17.83 20.43 6.45
CA VAL A 45 18.49 20.08 5.19
C VAL A 45 19.89 20.70 5.18
N HIS A 46 20.93 19.87 5.02
CA HIS A 46 22.31 20.31 4.82
C HIS A 46 22.66 20.10 3.34
N ALA A 47 22.96 21.19 2.66
CA ALA A 47 23.37 21.20 1.26
C ALA A 47 24.84 21.58 1.14
N GLY A 48 25.66 20.66 0.68
CA GLY A 48 27.06 20.80 0.37
C GLY A 48 27.39 19.91 -0.83
N ASP A 49 28.55 19.26 -0.85
CA ASP A 49 28.92 18.28 -1.89
C ASP A 49 27.92 17.10 -1.94
N ARG A 50 27.19 16.88 -0.87
CA ARG A 50 26.10 15.92 -0.72
C ARG A 50 24.94 16.54 0.00
N LEU A 51 23.75 16.11 -0.35
CA LEU A 51 22.51 16.50 0.33
C LEU A 51 22.22 15.53 1.48
N THR A 52 21.88 16.09 2.66
CA THR A 52 21.51 15.33 3.84
C THR A 52 20.26 15.94 4.46
N LEU A 53 19.35 15.12 4.96
CA LEU A 53 18.14 15.53 5.64
C LEU A 53 18.11 14.89 7.04
N GLU A 54 17.99 15.73 8.08
CA GLU A 54 17.62 15.25 9.42
C GLU A 54 16.12 15.46 9.63
N VAL A 55 15.44 14.43 10.08
CA VAL A 55 14.05 14.53 10.57
C VAL A 55 14.08 14.52 12.08
N ARG A 56 13.51 15.56 12.67
CA ARG A 56 13.50 15.78 14.13
C ARG A 56 12.07 15.79 14.66
N PHE A 57 11.93 15.25 15.86
CA PHE A 57 10.70 15.33 16.65
C PHE A 57 11.06 15.80 18.05
N ARG A 58 10.43 16.88 18.55
CA ARG A 58 10.74 17.49 19.85
C ARG A 58 12.24 17.77 20.03
N ASP A 59 12.88 18.34 19.00
CA ASP A 59 14.31 18.68 18.93
C ASP A 59 15.29 17.47 18.89
N ARG A 60 14.81 16.23 19.00
CA ARG A 60 15.63 15.01 18.82
C ARG A 60 15.64 14.56 17.36
N VAL A 61 16.79 14.14 16.89
CA VAL A 61 16.92 13.55 15.55
C VAL A 61 16.42 12.12 15.62
N LEU A 62 15.40 11.79 14.84
CA LEU A 62 14.86 10.43 14.70
C LEU A 62 15.59 9.65 13.61
N VAL A 63 15.87 10.31 12.50
CA VAL A 63 16.52 9.69 11.33
C VAL A 63 17.31 10.72 10.55
N ARG A 64 18.45 10.27 9.99
CA ARG A 64 19.24 11.02 9.03
C ARG A 64 19.18 10.33 7.67
N ALA A 65 18.58 10.99 6.68
CA ALA A 65 18.70 10.57 5.29
C ALA A 65 20.00 11.17 4.73
N THR A 66 20.94 10.31 4.33
CA THR A 66 22.29 10.70 3.95
C THR A 66 22.60 10.34 2.49
N GLY A 67 23.48 11.13 1.87
CA GLY A 67 23.92 10.88 0.50
C GLY A 67 22.77 10.97 -0.52
N ILE A 68 21.75 11.77 -0.23
CA ILE A 68 20.60 11.98 -1.11
C ILE A 68 21.09 12.57 -2.44
N GLY A 69 20.79 11.94 -3.55
CA GLY A 69 21.25 12.41 -4.86
C GLY A 69 20.81 11.51 -6.00
N MET A 70 21.03 11.99 -7.24
CA MET A 70 20.71 11.27 -8.47
C MET A 70 21.94 11.22 -9.38
N ASP A 71 22.13 10.07 -10.02
CA ASP A 71 23.10 9.88 -11.09
C ASP A 71 22.34 9.84 -12.43
N ILE A 72 22.50 10.87 -13.27
CA ILE A 72 21.92 10.93 -14.61
C ILE A 72 23.08 11.03 -15.61
N ASP A 73 23.09 10.14 -16.59
CA ASP A 73 24.15 10.02 -17.57
C ASP A 73 24.45 11.35 -18.27
N GLY A 74 25.73 11.75 -18.25
CA GLY A 74 26.20 13.00 -18.86
C GLY A 74 25.69 14.29 -18.20
N ALA A 75 24.84 14.24 -17.16
CA ALA A 75 24.17 15.42 -16.61
C ALA A 75 24.36 15.65 -15.10
N LEU A 76 24.15 14.64 -14.27
CA LEU A 76 24.14 14.76 -12.81
C LEU A 76 24.91 13.61 -12.14
N ARG A 77 25.57 13.92 -11.03
CA ARG A 77 26.25 12.94 -10.17
C ARG A 77 25.83 13.13 -8.71
N ALA A 78 25.40 12.07 -8.07
CA ALA A 78 24.97 12.10 -6.67
C ALA A 78 26.08 12.35 -5.67
N ASP A 79 27.37 12.15 -6.06
CA ASP A 79 28.56 12.41 -5.23
C ASP A 79 29.15 13.82 -5.46
N ALA A 80 28.59 14.62 -6.37
CA ALA A 80 29.02 15.97 -6.70
C ALA A 80 27.76 16.84 -6.99
N MET A 81 26.96 17.06 -5.95
CA MET A 81 25.72 17.83 -6.07
C MET A 81 26.01 19.29 -6.45
N PRO A 82 25.27 19.87 -7.39
CA PRO A 82 25.40 21.28 -7.72
C PRO A 82 25.12 22.17 -6.50
N ALA A 83 25.82 23.32 -6.43
CA ALA A 83 25.59 24.30 -5.36
C ALA A 83 24.14 24.82 -5.38
N VAL A 84 23.63 25.20 -4.21
CA VAL A 84 22.34 25.88 -4.10
C VAL A 84 22.39 27.22 -4.78
N THR A 85 21.55 27.42 -5.78
CA THR A 85 21.44 28.65 -6.57
C THR A 85 20.17 29.44 -6.27
N GLY A 86 19.23 28.83 -5.56
CA GLY A 86 17.96 29.48 -5.18
C GLY A 86 17.20 28.72 -4.10
N GLU A 87 16.41 29.45 -3.37
CA GLU A 87 15.54 28.96 -2.32
C GLU A 87 14.14 29.52 -2.51
N ALA A 88 13.12 28.68 -2.40
CA ALA A 88 11.72 29.09 -2.36
C ALA A 88 11.00 28.41 -1.21
N ARG A 89 10.13 29.14 -0.53
CA ARG A 89 9.29 28.61 0.57
C ARG A 89 7.83 28.94 0.33
N ARG A 90 6.97 28.01 0.76
CA ARG A 90 5.52 28.27 0.82
C ARG A 90 4.88 27.47 1.96
N SER A 91 3.75 27.94 2.42
CA SER A 91 2.85 27.22 3.32
C SER A 91 1.56 26.93 2.57
N VAL A 92 1.04 25.71 2.75
CA VAL A 92 -0.22 25.27 2.15
C VAL A 92 -1.17 24.82 3.25
N ASP A 93 -2.43 25.21 3.14
CA ASP A 93 -3.53 24.78 4.00
C ASP A 93 -4.76 24.57 3.10
N GLU A 94 -4.86 23.37 2.56
CA GLU A 94 -5.88 22.97 1.59
C GLU A 94 -6.60 21.71 2.07
N VAL A 95 -7.61 21.30 1.33
CA VAL A 95 -8.42 20.11 1.61
C VAL A 95 -8.51 19.25 0.35
N ILE A 96 -8.15 17.98 0.49
CA ILE A 96 -8.38 16.97 -0.53
C ILE A 96 -9.71 16.25 -0.21
N ARG A 97 -10.55 16.07 -1.23
CA ARG A 97 -11.76 15.24 -1.18
C ARG A 97 -11.57 14.04 -2.08
N PRO A 98 -11.24 12.86 -1.53
CA PRO A 98 -11.03 11.66 -2.33
C PRO A 98 -12.30 11.28 -3.09
N THR A 99 -12.15 10.82 -4.33
CA THR A 99 -13.26 10.17 -5.08
C THR A 99 -13.73 8.92 -4.34
N VAL A 100 -12.77 8.13 -3.84
CA VAL A 100 -13.00 6.94 -3.03
C VAL A 100 -12.38 7.18 -1.65
N PRO A 101 -13.18 7.42 -0.60
CA PRO A 101 -12.68 7.74 0.74
C PRO A 101 -12.24 6.47 1.50
N GLU A 102 -10.94 6.17 1.45
CA GLU A 102 -10.35 4.99 2.10
C GLU A 102 -10.40 5.08 3.63
N LYS A 103 -9.99 6.21 4.19
CA LYS A 103 -9.95 6.49 5.65
C LYS A 103 -10.89 7.60 6.06
N ARG A 104 -11.03 8.62 5.21
CA ARG A 104 -11.85 9.82 5.48
C ARG A 104 -12.27 10.51 4.18
N SER A 105 -13.43 11.13 4.20
CA SER A 105 -13.98 11.87 3.06
C SER A 105 -13.42 13.29 2.92
N VAL A 106 -12.68 13.76 3.93
CA VAL A 106 -12.04 15.07 3.98
C VAL A 106 -10.64 14.92 4.54
N ILE A 107 -9.62 15.12 3.73
CA ILE A 107 -8.21 15.02 4.09
C ILE A 107 -7.61 16.43 4.17
N PRO A 108 -7.18 16.91 5.36
CA PRO A 108 -6.41 18.14 5.44
C PRO A 108 -5.05 17.98 4.76
N ASP A 109 -4.74 18.84 3.79
CA ASP A 109 -3.43 18.89 3.12
C ASP A 109 -2.69 20.15 3.55
N ARG A 110 -2.10 20.09 4.77
CA ARG A 110 -1.44 21.21 5.40
C ARG A 110 0.03 20.91 5.62
N TYR A 111 0.90 21.77 5.04
CA TYR A 111 2.36 21.60 5.11
C TYR A 111 3.12 22.89 4.86
N ASN A 112 4.38 22.91 5.29
CA ASN A 112 5.37 23.88 4.88
C ASN A 112 6.35 23.23 3.90
N GLU A 113 6.71 23.96 2.83
CA GLU A 113 7.57 23.47 1.75
C GLU A 113 8.82 24.34 1.61
N LEU A 114 9.94 23.67 1.40
CA LEU A 114 11.20 24.26 0.94
C LEU A 114 11.58 23.63 -0.40
N ARG A 115 11.83 24.48 -1.39
CA ARG A 115 12.38 24.07 -2.68
C ARG A 115 13.75 24.70 -2.85
N LEU A 116 14.77 23.87 -3.03
CA LEU A 116 16.14 24.27 -3.30
C LEU A 116 16.43 24.06 -4.79
N SER A 117 16.83 25.12 -5.50
CA SER A 117 17.42 25.01 -6.84
C SER A 117 18.89 24.62 -6.69
N LEU A 118 19.28 23.55 -7.35
CA LEU A 118 20.63 22.95 -7.30
C LEU A 118 21.24 23.07 -8.71
N GLY A 119 21.94 24.19 -8.97
CA GLY A 119 22.36 24.55 -10.32
C GLY A 119 21.18 24.86 -11.25
N PRO A 120 21.36 24.77 -12.60
CA PRO A 120 20.33 25.20 -13.57
C PRO A 120 19.24 24.17 -13.86
N THR A 121 19.48 22.87 -13.61
CA THR A 121 18.64 21.79 -14.12
C THR A 121 18.08 20.84 -13.07
N LEU A 122 18.47 21.00 -11.82
CA LEU A 122 18.05 20.15 -10.70
C LEU A 122 17.40 21.01 -9.61
N ALA A 123 16.35 20.49 -9.00
CA ALA A 123 15.83 21.00 -7.74
C ALA A 123 15.48 19.83 -6.79
N ALA A 124 15.54 20.12 -5.49
CA ALA A 124 15.06 19.22 -4.45
C ALA A 124 13.96 19.93 -3.65
N THR A 125 12.79 19.29 -3.54
CA THR A 125 11.65 19.82 -2.80
C THR A 125 11.41 18.99 -1.54
N PHE A 126 11.26 19.68 -0.40
CA PHE A 126 11.01 19.12 0.93
C PHE A 126 9.66 19.64 1.44
N ARG A 127 8.79 18.74 1.88
CA ARG A 127 7.53 19.07 2.55
C ARG A 127 7.53 18.54 3.96
N VAL A 128 7.07 19.36 4.89
CA VAL A 128 6.95 18.99 6.30
C VAL A 128 5.49 19.14 6.73
N TYR A 129 4.91 18.03 7.12
CA TYR A 129 3.55 17.87 7.57
C TYR A 129 3.51 17.67 9.09
N ASP A 130 2.32 17.72 9.69
CA ASP A 130 2.12 17.43 11.10
C ASP A 130 2.29 15.94 11.47
N ASP A 131 2.47 15.06 10.46
CA ASP A 131 2.61 13.61 10.60
C ASP A 131 3.74 13.03 9.71
N GLY A 132 4.68 13.89 9.26
CA GLY A 132 5.88 13.41 8.57
C GLY A 132 6.55 14.42 7.66
N VAL A 133 7.57 13.93 6.96
CA VAL A 133 8.42 14.68 6.04
C VAL A 133 8.52 13.92 4.72
N ALA A 134 8.52 14.62 3.61
CA ALA A 134 8.77 14.03 2.30
C ALA A 134 9.74 14.87 1.49
N TYR A 135 10.52 14.21 0.63
CA TYR A 135 11.35 14.91 -0.35
C TYR A 135 11.29 14.24 -1.72
N ARG A 136 11.52 15.02 -2.77
CA ARG A 136 11.70 14.53 -4.15
C ARG A 136 12.66 15.40 -4.93
N PHE A 137 13.13 14.85 -6.04
CA PHE A 137 13.86 15.60 -7.05
C PHE A 137 12.94 16.08 -8.19
N GLU A 138 13.38 17.14 -8.85
CA GLU A 138 12.79 17.70 -10.07
C GLU A 138 13.94 18.02 -11.02
N THR A 139 13.82 17.66 -12.30
CA THR A 139 14.80 17.99 -13.33
C THR A 139 14.16 18.78 -14.47
N THR A 140 14.98 19.60 -15.13
CA THR A 140 14.62 20.38 -16.34
C THR A 140 15.65 20.15 -17.43
N LEU A 141 16.00 18.88 -17.66
CA LEU A 141 16.91 18.48 -18.71
C LEU A 141 16.15 18.32 -20.05
N PRO A 142 16.77 18.58 -21.19
CA PRO A 142 16.13 18.41 -22.48
C PRO A 142 15.99 16.93 -22.87
N GLY A 143 14.93 16.61 -23.60
CA GLY A 143 14.72 15.29 -24.21
C GLY A 143 14.53 14.16 -23.23
N GLU A 144 14.93 12.97 -23.63
CA GLU A 144 14.97 11.78 -22.78
C GLU A 144 16.33 11.66 -22.08
N VAL A 145 16.34 11.20 -20.83
CA VAL A 145 17.54 11.00 -20.02
C VAL A 145 17.63 9.56 -19.52
N THR A 146 18.85 9.08 -19.30
CA THR A 146 19.13 7.81 -18.66
C THR A 146 19.49 8.05 -17.19
N VAL A 147 18.66 7.55 -16.27
CA VAL A 147 18.92 7.60 -14.83
C VAL A 147 19.72 6.36 -14.45
N LEU A 148 20.98 6.55 -14.09
CA LEU A 148 21.89 5.47 -13.68
C LEU A 148 21.57 4.96 -12.28
N GLY A 149 21.09 5.85 -11.40
CA GLY A 149 20.70 5.52 -10.04
C GLY A 149 20.17 6.71 -9.25
N GLU A 150 19.54 6.41 -8.14
CA GLU A 150 19.14 7.34 -7.09
C GLU A 150 19.71 6.83 -5.77
N ARG A 151 20.24 7.72 -4.95
CA ARG A 151 20.86 7.38 -3.67
C ARG A 151 20.02 7.94 -2.53
N THR A 152 19.75 7.09 -1.56
CA THR A 152 19.21 7.46 -0.26
C THR A 152 19.71 6.47 0.78
N GLY A 153 20.34 6.97 1.85
CA GLY A 153 20.70 6.18 3.02
C GLY A 153 19.88 6.67 4.20
N LEU A 154 19.40 5.77 5.03
CA LEU A 154 18.65 6.11 6.25
C LEU A 154 19.46 5.62 7.44
N ARG A 155 19.85 6.52 8.33
CA ARG A 155 20.60 6.20 9.54
C ARG A 155 19.77 6.53 10.77
N PHE A 156 19.69 5.57 11.66
CA PHE A 156 18.99 5.60 12.95
C PHE A 156 19.95 5.43 14.11
N ASP A 157 19.44 5.47 15.34
CA ASP A 157 20.24 5.20 16.53
C ASP A 157 20.44 3.69 16.73
N ASP A 158 21.55 3.30 17.36
CA ASP A 158 21.97 1.89 17.49
C ASP A 158 21.00 0.99 18.27
N GLY A 159 20.14 1.57 19.10
CA GLY A 159 19.12 0.86 19.88
C GLY A 159 17.78 0.66 19.17
N ASP A 160 17.60 1.27 18.00
CA ASP A 160 16.33 1.24 17.29
C ASP A 160 16.05 -0.12 16.66
N GLN A 161 14.76 -0.46 16.55
CA GLN A 161 14.28 -1.72 15.98
C GLN A 161 13.43 -1.44 14.74
N ALA A 162 13.49 -2.36 13.77
CA ALA A 162 12.73 -2.25 12.55
C ALA A 162 11.76 -3.42 12.37
N TRP A 163 10.57 -3.11 11.89
CA TRP A 163 9.62 -4.05 11.32
C TRP A 163 9.84 -4.09 9.82
N VAL A 164 10.32 -5.21 9.31
CA VAL A 164 10.70 -5.39 7.90
C VAL A 164 10.16 -6.68 7.34
N ALA A 165 9.68 -6.65 6.11
CA ALA A 165 9.44 -7.84 5.30
C ALA A 165 10.60 -7.99 4.32
N LEU A 166 11.29 -9.14 4.36
CA LEU A 166 12.49 -9.40 3.58
C LEU A 166 12.16 -10.28 2.38
N ALA A 167 12.53 -9.84 1.19
CA ALA A 167 12.32 -10.61 -0.03
C ALA A 167 12.97 -11.98 0.03
N THR A 168 12.25 -13.01 -0.43
CA THR A 168 12.78 -14.34 -0.60
C THR A 168 13.46 -14.47 -1.95
N CYS A 169 14.81 -14.47 -1.98
CA CYS A 169 15.59 -14.68 -3.19
C CYS A 169 15.76 -16.17 -3.47
N ARG A 170 15.52 -16.60 -4.71
CA ARG A 170 15.76 -17.96 -5.21
C ARG A 170 16.94 -17.94 -6.18
N GLU A 171 17.68 -19.07 -6.32
CA GLU A 171 18.89 -19.13 -7.15
C GLU A 171 18.65 -18.81 -8.63
N ASP A 172 17.48 -19.18 -9.15
CA ASP A 172 17.10 -19.03 -10.55
C ASP A 172 16.16 -17.85 -10.84
N VAL A 173 15.85 -17.04 -9.83
CA VAL A 173 14.94 -15.91 -9.91
C VAL A 173 15.62 -14.64 -9.40
N ASP A 174 15.47 -13.56 -10.16
CA ASP A 174 15.93 -12.22 -9.76
C ASP A 174 15.32 -11.81 -8.41
N CYS A 175 16.14 -11.35 -7.46
CA CYS A 175 15.66 -10.95 -6.13
C CYS A 175 14.66 -9.77 -6.12
N PHE A 176 14.58 -9.01 -7.20
CA PHE A 176 13.55 -7.98 -7.40
C PHE A 176 12.25 -8.52 -8.00
N HIS A 177 12.13 -9.84 -8.13
CA HIS A 177 10.90 -10.50 -8.52
C HIS A 177 10.17 -10.98 -7.26
N GLY A 178 9.06 -10.36 -6.92
CA GLY A 178 8.27 -10.70 -5.74
C GLY A 178 7.01 -9.85 -5.61
N SER A 179 6.01 -10.47 -5.02
CA SER A 179 4.64 -9.98 -4.83
C SER A 179 4.41 -9.23 -3.51
N TYR A 180 5.45 -9.01 -2.71
CA TYR A 180 5.34 -8.38 -1.37
C TYR A 180 4.61 -9.25 -0.31
N GLU A 181 4.43 -10.53 -0.56
CA GLU A 181 3.71 -11.48 0.28
C GLU A 181 4.64 -12.16 1.30
N GLU A 182 5.18 -11.36 2.23
CA GLU A 182 6.09 -11.83 3.25
C GLU A 182 5.67 -11.38 4.66
N ASN A 183 6.03 -12.19 5.67
CA ASN A 183 5.83 -11.78 7.06
C ASN A 183 6.77 -10.63 7.42
N TYR A 184 6.27 -9.71 8.25
CA TYR A 184 7.11 -8.72 8.89
C TYR A 184 7.83 -9.32 10.10
N ALA A 185 9.15 -9.10 10.18
CA ALA A 185 9.97 -9.46 11.33
C ALA A 185 10.37 -8.19 12.09
N LYS A 186 10.30 -8.21 13.42
CA LYS A 186 10.88 -7.18 14.29
C LYS A 186 12.35 -7.53 14.56
N LEU A 187 13.28 -6.71 14.10
CA LEU A 187 14.70 -6.94 14.21
C LEU A 187 15.43 -5.67 14.73
N PRO A 188 16.46 -5.81 15.57
CA PRO A 188 17.39 -4.73 15.80
C PRO A 188 17.99 -4.28 14.45
N LEU A 189 18.00 -2.99 14.16
CA LEU A 189 18.48 -2.46 12.87
C LEU A 189 19.90 -2.90 12.52
N ARG A 190 20.77 -3.07 13.52
CA ARG A 190 22.17 -3.53 13.33
C ARG A 190 22.27 -5.01 12.95
N GLU A 191 21.20 -5.79 13.15
CA GLU A 191 21.15 -7.24 12.90
C GLU A 191 20.41 -7.58 11.59
N LEU A 192 20.08 -6.57 10.77
CA LEU A 192 19.49 -6.81 9.45
C LEU A 192 20.43 -7.69 8.62
N PRO A 193 19.92 -8.76 8.00
CA PRO A 193 20.72 -9.67 7.22
C PRO A 193 21.40 -8.97 6.04
N GLU A 194 22.70 -9.20 5.88
CA GLU A 194 23.49 -8.62 4.79
C GLU A 194 22.93 -9.00 3.42
N GLY A 195 22.88 -8.02 2.53
CA GLY A 195 22.47 -8.22 1.13
C GLY A 195 20.99 -8.51 0.90
N ARG A 196 20.19 -8.74 1.95
CA ARG A 196 18.75 -8.98 1.79
C ARG A 196 18.01 -7.70 1.43
N LEU A 197 17.08 -7.81 0.49
CA LEU A 197 16.16 -6.73 0.13
C LEU A 197 14.99 -6.69 1.11
N ALA A 198 14.63 -5.49 1.55
CA ALA A 198 13.41 -5.24 2.30
C ALA A 198 12.38 -4.55 1.42
N PHE A 199 11.14 -5.02 1.49
CA PHE A 199 9.99 -4.34 0.90
C PHE A 199 9.67 -3.05 1.64
N LEU A 200 9.10 -2.07 0.93
CA LEU A 200 8.48 -0.90 1.53
C LEU A 200 6.97 -1.13 1.75
N PRO A 201 6.36 -0.51 2.78
CA PRO A 201 6.97 0.30 3.85
C PRO A 201 7.84 -0.51 4.82
N VAL A 202 8.82 0.17 5.44
CA VAL A 202 9.48 -0.31 6.66
C VAL A 202 9.07 0.60 7.82
N LEU A 203 8.95 0.04 9.01
CA LEU A 203 8.65 0.80 10.23
C LEU A 203 9.80 0.67 11.20
N VAL A 204 10.29 1.80 11.72
CA VAL A 204 11.34 1.85 12.75
C VAL A 204 10.73 2.38 14.03
N GLU A 205 10.89 1.61 15.09
CA GLU A 205 10.57 1.99 16.46
C GLU A 205 11.80 2.64 17.08
N THR A 206 11.75 3.95 17.28
CA THR A 206 12.79 4.73 17.96
C THR A 206 12.41 4.97 19.41
N GLN A 207 13.33 5.53 20.21
CA GLN A 207 13.06 5.82 21.60
C GLN A 207 11.87 6.78 21.81
N ASP A 208 11.62 7.71 20.88
CA ASP A 208 10.69 8.82 21.09
C ASP A 208 9.48 8.81 20.16
N ALA A 209 9.53 8.03 19.08
CA ALA A 209 8.49 8.01 18.04
C ALA A 209 8.65 6.79 17.12
N PHE A 210 7.63 6.54 16.32
CA PHE A 210 7.70 5.63 15.18
C PHE A 210 8.04 6.41 13.91
N VAL A 211 8.90 5.84 13.07
CA VAL A 211 9.24 6.38 11.75
C VAL A 211 8.97 5.31 10.71
N ALA A 212 7.96 5.53 9.86
CA ALA A 212 7.75 4.67 8.69
C ALA A 212 8.36 5.30 7.44
N PHE A 213 9.03 4.49 6.63
CA PHE A 213 9.61 4.94 5.37
C PHE A 213 8.97 4.22 4.19
N THR A 214 8.54 5.00 3.19
CA THR A 214 7.96 4.53 1.95
C THR A 214 8.14 5.56 0.82
N GLU A 215 7.40 5.40 -0.26
CA GLU A 215 7.38 6.32 -1.41
C GLU A 215 5.96 6.64 -1.87
N SER A 216 5.81 7.73 -2.62
CA SER A 216 4.56 8.13 -3.24
C SER A 216 4.79 8.73 -4.62
N ASP A 217 3.73 8.80 -5.43
CA ASP A 217 3.72 9.35 -6.80
C ASP A 217 4.69 8.61 -7.74
N LEU A 218 4.70 7.29 -7.65
CA LEU A 218 5.53 6.41 -8.50
C LEU A 218 4.90 6.26 -9.88
N TRP A 219 5.51 6.88 -10.89
CA TRP A 219 5.11 6.86 -12.29
C TRP A 219 6.34 6.80 -13.18
N ASP A 220 6.31 5.92 -14.18
CA ASP A 220 7.39 5.82 -15.17
C ASP A 220 8.80 5.76 -14.54
N TYR A 221 8.92 5.04 -13.43
CA TYR A 221 10.14 4.92 -12.63
C TYR A 221 10.11 3.63 -11.81
N PRO A 222 11.23 2.99 -11.47
CA PRO A 222 11.22 1.78 -10.64
C PRO A 222 10.89 2.08 -9.18
N GLY A 223 10.27 1.10 -8.51
CA GLY A 223 10.03 1.12 -7.07
C GLY A 223 11.34 1.10 -6.26
N LEU A 224 11.31 1.76 -5.11
CA LEU A 224 12.42 1.77 -4.15
C LEU A 224 12.36 0.57 -3.22
N TRP A 225 13.50 -0.09 -3.06
CA TRP A 225 13.77 -1.13 -2.08
C TRP A 225 14.84 -0.67 -1.11
N LEU A 226 14.95 -1.35 0.04
CA LEU A 226 16.00 -1.08 1.01
C LEU A 226 16.89 -2.30 1.22
N ARG A 227 18.17 -2.03 1.56
CA ARG A 227 19.10 -3.04 2.09
C ARG A 227 19.61 -2.58 3.45
N GLY A 228 19.71 -3.51 4.39
CA GLY A 228 20.41 -3.27 5.64
C GLY A 228 21.91 -3.04 5.40
N VAL A 229 22.50 -2.11 6.15
CA VAL A 229 23.95 -1.87 6.13
C VAL A 229 24.60 -2.71 7.23
N PRO A 230 25.46 -3.68 6.91
CA PRO A 230 26.01 -4.61 7.88
C PRO A 230 26.61 -3.92 9.12
N GLY A 231 26.17 -4.33 10.31
CA GLY A 231 26.68 -3.83 11.61
C GLY A 231 26.34 -2.37 11.92
N GLN A 232 25.46 -1.73 11.14
CA GLN A 232 25.02 -0.36 11.37
C GLN A 232 23.49 -0.29 11.50
N ALA A 233 22.99 0.64 12.31
CA ALA A 233 21.58 0.96 12.36
C ALA A 233 21.19 1.82 11.14
N ALA A 234 21.23 1.21 9.95
CA ALA A 234 21.08 1.96 8.71
C ALA A 234 20.52 1.09 7.57
N PHE A 235 19.83 1.77 6.65
CA PHE A 235 19.44 1.24 5.35
C PHE A 235 20.12 2.01 4.23
N THR A 236 20.25 1.38 3.06
CA THR A 236 20.55 2.02 1.78
C THR A 236 19.47 1.66 0.77
N GLY A 237 19.10 2.64 -0.08
CA GLY A 237 18.15 2.42 -1.17
C GLY A 237 18.75 1.57 -2.29
N ASP A 238 17.91 0.73 -2.89
CA ASP A 238 18.23 -0.04 -4.08
C ASP A 238 17.03 -0.08 -5.03
N PHE A 239 17.26 -0.37 -6.30
CA PHE A 239 16.24 -0.34 -7.36
C PHE A 239 16.42 -1.50 -8.32
N ALA A 240 15.31 -2.07 -8.75
CA ALA A 240 15.31 -2.97 -9.88
C ALA A 240 15.78 -2.25 -11.14
N ARG A 241 16.95 -2.61 -11.67
CA ARG A 241 17.49 -2.03 -12.90
C ARG A 241 16.63 -2.42 -14.10
N HIS A 242 16.67 -1.60 -15.16
CA HIS A 242 15.85 -1.80 -16.35
C HIS A 242 16.08 -3.19 -16.98
N PRO A 243 15.02 -3.96 -17.31
CA PRO A 243 15.17 -5.29 -17.90
C PRO A 243 15.66 -5.19 -19.35
N LEU A 244 16.67 -5.99 -19.70
CA LEU A 244 17.23 -6.14 -21.07
C LEU A 244 16.86 -7.46 -21.71
N ALA A 245 16.63 -8.49 -20.92
CA ALA A 245 16.20 -9.79 -21.40
C ALA A 245 15.30 -10.45 -20.36
N GLU A 246 14.29 -11.14 -20.86
CA GLU A 246 13.29 -11.83 -20.07
C GLU A 246 13.07 -13.22 -20.64
N ARG A 247 12.61 -14.15 -19.80
CA ARG A 247 12.09 -15.45 -20.23
C ARG A 247 10.73 -15.69 -19.57
N VAL A 248 9.84 -16.38 -20.25
CA VAL A 248 8.58 -16.84 -19.66
C VAL A 248 8.88 -18.08 -18.83
N MET A 249 8.44 -18.08 -17.60
CA MET A 249 8.55 -19.18 -16.63
C MET A 249 7.19 -19.39 -15.95
N GLY A 250 7.10 -20.47 -15.20
CA GLY A 250 5.89 -20.88 -14.49
C GLY A 250 5.26 -22.11 -15.14
N GLY A 251 4.32 -22.73 -14.39
CA GLY A 251 3.56 -23.89 -14.85
C GLY A 251 2.25 -23.48 -15.51
N GLU A 252 1.17 -23.62 -14.74
CA GLU A 252 -0.17 -23.19 -15.13
C GLU A 252 -0.26 -21.67 -15.30
N PHE A 253 0.37 -20.92 -14.40
CA PHE A 253 0.45 -19.46 -14.42
C PHE A 253 1.85 -19.02 -14.86
N LYS A 254 1.93 -18.25 -15.92
CA LYS A 254 3.17 -17.89 -16.60
C LYS A 254 3.57 -16.45 -16.29
N GLN A 255 4.82 -16.25 -15.96
CA GLN A 255 5.38 -14.95 -15.62
C GLN A 255 6.59 -14.60 -16.45
N ARG A 256 6.86 -13.30 -16.64
CA ARG A 256 8.09 -12.80 -17.26
C ARG A 256 9.18 -12.63 -16.21
N MET A 257 10.12 -13.54 -16.16
CA MET A 257 11.31 -13.47 -15.31
C MET A 257 12.43 -12.71 -16.03
N VAL A 258 12.98 -11.69 -15.36
CA VAL A 258 14.13 -10.95 -15.88
C VAL A 258 15.38 -11.81 -15.75
N THR A 259 16.08 -12.01 -16.87
CA THR A 259 17.32 -12.79 -16.93
C THR A 259 18.58 -11.94 -17.10
N ARG A 260 18.41 -10.68 -17.51
CA ARG A 260 19.49 -9.71 -17.63
C ARG A 260 18.97 -8.30 -17.46
N ARG A 261 19.66 -7.52 -16.63
CA ARG A 261 19.35 -6.10 -16.36
C ARG A 261 20.42 -5.18 -16.95
N ALA A 262 20.03 -3.94 -17.20
CA ALA A 262 20.91 -2.85 -17.63
C ALA A 262 21.81 -2.37 -16.48
N ASP A 263 22.68 -1.43 -16.77
CA ASP A 263 23.47 -0.66 -15.81
C ASP A 263 22.77 0.64 -15.33
N TYR A 264 21.54 0.89 -15.78
CA TYR A 264 20.69 2.00 -15.42
C TYR A 264 19.34 1.53 -14.85
N ILE A 265 18.64 2.43 -14.13
CA ILE A 265 17.34 2.12 -13.50
C ILE A 265 16.15 2.58 -14.32
N ALA A 266 16.29 3.70 -15.07
CA ALA A 266 15.20 4.23 -15.91
C ALA A 266 15.70 5.00 -17.13
N ARG A 267 14.88 5.02 -18.20
CA ARG A 267 14.92 6.01 -19.29
C ARG A 267 13.62 6.77 -19.29
N THR A 268 13.68 8.08 -19.15
CA THR A 268 12.48 8.89 -18.91
C THR A 268 12.68 10.33 -19.40
N ALA A 269 11.58 11.12 -19.43
CA ALA A 269 11.66 12.52 -19.79
C ALA A 269 12.64 13.27 -18.88
N GLY A 270 13.51 14.11 -19.47
CA GLY A 270 14.49 14.89 -18.71
C GLY A 270 13.84 16.05 -17.92
N THR A 271 12.68 16.52 -18.33
CA THR A 271 11.87 17.50 -17.58
C THR A 271 10.73 16.76 -16.87
N ARG A 272 10.90 16.54 -15.57
CA ARG A 272 9.92 15.80 -14.74
C ARG A 272 10.14 16.01 -13.23
N THR A 273 9.15 15.60 -12.45
CA THR A 273 9.29 15.29 -11.03
C THR A 273 9.51 13.80 -10.84
N TYR A 274 10.28 13.43 -9.82
CA TYR A 274 10.53 12.04 -9.41
C TYR A 274 9.63 11.64 -8.23
N PRO A 275 9.51 10.35 -7.89
CA PRO A 275 8.69 9.91 -6.76
C PRO A 275 9.13 10.57 -5.44
N TRP A 276 8.14 10.80 -4.56
CA TRP A 276 8.41 11.24 -3.21
C TRP A 276 9.01 10.12 -2.36
N ARG A 277 10.04 10.45 -1.58
CA ARG A 277 10.55 9.63 -0.47
C ARG A 277 9.89 10.13 0.80
N VAL A 278 9.14 9.25 1.47
CA VAL A 278 8.18 9.62 2.52
C VAL A 278 8.63 9.05 3.86
N LEU A 279 8.80 9.93 4.86
CA LEU A 279 9.13 9.60 6.24
C LEU A 279 7.93 10.01 7.10
N MET A 280 7.08 9.06 7.46
CA MET A 280 5.97 9.28 8.38
C MET A 280 6.53 9.30 9.81
N VAL A 281 6.03 10.21 10.65
CA VAL A 281 6.44 10.35 12.06
C VAL A 281 5.20 10.30 12.93
N ALA A 282 5.18 9.40 13.90
CA ALA A 282 4.07 9.25 14.82
C ALA A 282 4.58 9.11 16.27
N PRO A 283 3.97 9.82 17.25
CA PRO A 283 4.38 9.73 18.64
C PRO A 283 4.08 8.37 19.29
N ASP A 284 3.15 7.63 18.73
CA ASP A 284 2.74 6.28 19.15
C ASP A 284 2.23 5.47 17.96
N ALA A 285 2.09 4.16 18.15
CA ALA A 285 1.68 3.25 17.10
C ALA A 285 0.26 3.55 16.56
N ALA A 286 -0.69 3.89 17.44
CA ALA A 286 -2.07 4.18 17.03
C ALA A 286 -2.14 5.36 16.07
N SER A 287 -1.32 6.39 16.27
CA SER A 287 -1.26 7.58 15.41
C SER A 287 -0.86 7.26 13.96
N LEU A 288 -0.12 6.15 13.70
CA LEU A 288 0.22 5.69 12.36
C LEU A 288 -1.04 5.35 11.54
N LEU A 289 -2.06 4.74 12.16
CA LEU A 289 -3.26 4.26 11.47
C LEU A 289 -4.05 5.38 10.78
N GLY A 290 -3.85 6.63 11.22
CA GLY A 290 -4.48 7.81 10.64
C GLY A 290 -3.66 8.53 9.56
N ASN A 291 -2.46 8.05 9.21
CA ASN A 291 -1.56 8.72 8.27
C ASN A 291 -2.05 8.60 6.82
N ASP A 292 -2.09 9.72 6.09
CA ASP A 292 -2.52 9.82 4.69
C ASP A 292 -1.42 10.34 3.76
N LEU A 293 -0.14 10.37 4.19
CA LEU A 293 0.93 11.03 3.43
C LEU A 293 1.12 10.49 2.01
N VAL A 294 1.01 9.18 1.82
CA VAL A 294 1.13 8.58 0.48
C VAL A 294 0.04 9.13 -0.44
N TYR A 295 -1.20 9.23 0.03
CA TYR A 295 -2.32 9.79 -0.73
C TYR A 295 -2.16 11.30 -0.98
N ARG A 296 -1.78 12.08 0.06
CA ARG A 296 -1.62 13.54 -0.04
C ARG A 296 -0.51 13.96 -1.01
N LEU A 297 0.57 13.18 -1.10
CA LEU A 297 1.73 13.44 -1.96
C LEU A 297 1.54 12.99 -3.41
N ALA A 298 0.59 12.09 -3.67
CA ALA A 298 0.29 11.61 -5.01
C ALA A 298 -0.34 12.71 -5.88
N ARG A 299 -0.18 12.59 -7.18
CA ARG A 299 -0.78 13.53 -8.15
C ARG A 299 -2.32 13.51 -8.07
N PRO A 300 -2.97 14.64 -8.42
CA PRO A 300 -4.41 14.79 -8.35
C PRO A 300 -5.14 13.88 -9.35
N LEU A 301 -6.48 13.82 -9.20
CA LEU A 301 -7.39 13.11 -10.10
C LEU A 301 -7.15 13.48 -11.57
N GLU A 302 -7.08 12.46 -12.42
CA GLU A 302 -6.86 12.59 -13.86
C GLU A 302 -8.09 12.18 -14.70
N LEU A 303 -9.14 11.61 -14.09
CA LEU A 303 -10.35 11.17 -14.77
C LEU A 303 -11.43 12.26 -14.73
N ASP A 304 -12.07 12.54 -15.87
CA ASP A 304 -13.15 13.52 -15.99
C ASP A 304 -14.48 13.02 -15.42
N ASP A 305 -14.78 11.72 -15.57
CA ASP A 305 -15.96 11.07 -15.02
C ASP A 305 -15.55 9.91 -14.09
N VAL A 306 -16.04 9.97 -12.88
CA VAL A 306 -15.80 8.97 -11.83
C VAL A 306 -17.11 8.39 -11.26
N SER A 307 -18.26 8.78 -11.80
CA SER A 307 -19.59 8.42 -11.30
C SER A 307 -19.88 6.91 -11.39
N TRP A 308 -19.18 6.21 -12.26
CA TRP A 308 -19.29 4.78 -12.49
C TRP A 308 -18.44 3.93 -11.52
N ILE A 309 -17.56 4.55 -10.74
CA ILE A 309 -16.69 3.86 -9.78
C ILE A 309 -17.50 3.56 -8.52
N HIS A 310 -17.66 2.29 -8.20
CA HIS A 310 -18.41 1.85 -7.05
C HIS A 310 -17.54 0.98 -6.14
N PRO A 311 -17.15 1.46 -4.96
CA PRO A 311 -16.60 0.60 -3.90
C PRO A 311 -17.62 -0.42 -3.43
N GLY A 312 -17.15 -1.58 -2.95
CA GLY A 312 -18.07 -2.60 -2.47
C GLY A 312 -17.42 -3.89 -2.02
N LYS A 313 -18.25 -4.90 -1.75
CA LYS A 313 -17.82 -6.25 -1.38
C LYS A 313 -18.06 -7.24 -2.50
N SER A 314 -17.12 -8.16 -2.65
CA SER A 314 -17.17 -9.29 -3.58
C SER A 314 -17.14 -10.62 -2.83
N THR A 315 -17.61 -11.68 -3.46
CA THR A 315 -17.24 -13.05 -3.09
C THR A 315 -15.88 -13.40 -3.72
N GLU A 316 -15.16 -14.32 -3.09
CA GLU A 316 -13.96 -14.95 -3.61
C GLU A 316 -14.17 -16.46 -3.60
N GLU A 317 -14.10 -17.12 -4.78
CA GLU A 317 -14.38 -18.55 -4.88
C GLU A 317 -13.12 -19.41 -5.08
N TRP A 318 -11.98 -18.81 -5.46
CA TRP A 318 -10.71 -19.49 -5.65
C TRP A 318 -10.19 -20.12 -4.36
N ILE A 319 -10.14 -19.32 -3.27
CA ILE A 319 -9.59 -19.74 -1.97
C ILE A 319 -10.28 -21.00 -1.45
N THR A 320 -11.59 -21.16 -1.69
CA THR A 320 -12.36 -22.34 -1.26
C THR A 320 -12.49 -23.40 -2.34
N SER A 321 -11.64 -23.35 -3.38
CA SER A 321 -11.67 -24.27 -4.53
C SER A 321 -13.05 -24.44 -5.15
N ARG A 322 -13.90 -23.41 -5.04
CA ARG A 322 -15.30 -23.40 -5.52
C ARG A 322 -16.15 -24.52 -4.91
N LEU A 323 -15.76 -25.04 -3.72
CA LEU A 323 -16.36 -26.18 -3.08
C LEU A 323 -17.65 -25.79 -2.32
N LEU A 324 -18.80 -25.92 -2.97
CA LEU A 324 -20.13 -25.78 -2.33
C LEU A 324 -20.59 -27.11 -1.75
N TYR A 325 -21.39 -27.04 -0.68
CA TYR A 325 -22.08 -28.19 -0.12
C TYR A 325 -23.56 -27.83 0.20
N GLY A 326 -24.40 -28.84 0.35
CA GLY A 326 -25.84 -28.64 0.50
C GLY A 326 -26.52 -28.12 -0.77
N VAL A 327 -25.95 -28.41 -1.94
CA VAL A 327 -26.47 -28.08 -3.27
C VAL A 327 -26.83 -29.36 -4.02
N ASP A 328 -27.64 -29.26 -5.04
CA ASP A 328 -28.15 -30.39 -5.85
C ASP A 328 -27.40 -30.57 -7.20
N PHE A 329 -26.21 -29.98 -7.30
CA PHE A 329 -25.33 -30.04 -8.46
C PHE A 329 -23.88 -30.24 -8.06
N VAL A 330 -23.03 -30.66 -8.99
CA VAL A 330 -21.58 -30.76 -8.79
C VAL A 330 -20.95 -29.37 -8.86
N SER A 331 -20.38 -28.90 -7.75
CA SER A 331 -19.68 -27.60 -7.71
C SER A 331 -18.32 -27.66 -8.36
N GLY A 332 -17.84 -26.52 -8.87
CA GLY A 332 -16.56 -26.37 -9.55
C GLY A 332 -16.63 -25.28 -10.62
N LEU A 333 -15.75 -25.37 -11.62
CA LEU A 333 -15.70 -24.44 -12.76
C LEU A 333 -16.87 -24.73 -13.73
N ASN A 334 -18.06 -24.26 -13.40
CA ASN A 334 -19.26 -24.41 -14.23
C ASN A 334 -20.29 -23.31 -13.94
N THR A 335 -21.19 -23.10 -14.90
CA THR A 335 -22.26 -22.09 -14.85
C THR A 335 -23.14 -22.18 -13.61
N GLN A 336 -23.44 -23.38 -13.09
CA GLN A 336 -24.32 -23.55 -11.92
C GLN A 336 -23.66 -23.03 -10.64
N THR A 337 -22.37 -23.28 -10.46
CA THR A 337 -21.58 -22.77 -9.32
C THR A 337 -21.58 -21.25 -9.29
N TYR A 338 -21.22 -20.59 -10.39
CA TYR A 338 -21.21 -19.13 -10.46
C TYR A 338 -22.58 -18.51 -10.27
N ARG A 339 -23.61 -19.15 -10.79
CA ARG A 339 -25.00 -18.72 -10.55
C ARG A 339 -25.36 -18.76 -9.06
N HIS A 340 -24.92 -19.80 -8.33
CA HIS A 340 -25.13 -19.93 -6.89
C HIS A 340 -24.40 -18.83 -6.08
N TYR A 341 -23.18 -18.46 -6.49
CA TYR A 341 -22.45 -17.33 -5.90
C TYR A 341 -23.14 -15.98 -6.19
N ILE A 342 -23.66 -15.77 -7.41
CA ILE A 342 -24.45 -14.58 -7.75
C ILE A 342 -25.70 -14.47 -6.88
N ASP A 343 -26.43 -15.60 -6.71
CA ASP A 343 -27.62 -15.65 -5.86
C ASP A 343 -27.28 -15.33 -4.39
N PHE A 344 -26.17 -15.84 -3.89
CA PHE A 344 -25.67 -15.51 -2.56
C PHE A 344 -25.30 -14.03 -2.43
N ALA A 345 -24.59 -13.47 -3.38
CA ALA A 345 -24.23 -12.05 -3.38
C ALA A 345 -25.51 -11.17 -3.34
N ALA A 346 -26.52 -11.49 -4.16
CA ALA A 346 -27.80 -10.79 -4.17
C ALA A 346 -28.57 -10.95 -2.84
N GLU A 347 -28.56 -12.15 -2.25
CA GLU A 347 -29.26 -12.46 -0.97
C GLU A 347 -28.71 -11.62 0.19
N TYR A 348 -27.40 -11.41 0.23
CA TYR A 348 -26.72 -10.69 1.33
C TYR A 348 -26.39 -9.24 0.99
N GLY A 349 -26.68 -8.78 -0.22
CA GLY A 349 -26.47 -7.40 -0.65
C GLY A 349 -24.98 -7.08 -0.89
N LEU A 350 -24.22 -8.05 -1.40
CA LEU A 350 -22.87 -7.82 -1.88
C LEU A 350 -22.92 -7.13 -3.25
N ASP A 351 -21.95 -6.28 -3.52
CA ASP A 351 -21.90 -5.47 -4.73
C ASP A 351 -21.37 -6.24 -5.94
N TYR A 352 -20.50 -7.22 -5.69
CA TYR A 352 -19.73 -7.90 -6.71
C TYR A 352 -19.68 -9.42 -6.49
N ILE A 353 -19.31 -10.09 -7.55
CA ILE A 353 -18.76 -11.45 -7.55
C ILE A 353 -17.49 -11.46 -8.38
N MET A 354 -16.46 -12.14 -7.92
CA MET A 354 -15.25 -12.45 -8.69
C MET A 354 -15.48 -13.74 -9.48
N PHE A 355 -15.07 -13.76 -10.75
CA PHE A 355 -14.77 -14.97 -11.51
C PHE A 355 -13.26 -15.08 -11.54
N ASP A 356 -12.72 -15.90 -10.64
CA ASP A 356 -11.30 -16.12 -10.50
C ASP A 356 -10.76 -17.13 -11.51
N ALA A 357 -9.44 -17.41 -11.50
CA ALA A 357 -8.73 -18.26 -12.46
C ALA A 357 -9.53 -19.52 -12.89
N GLY A 358 -9.55 -19.79 -14.19
CA GLY A 358 -10.25 -20.92 -14.79
C GLY A 358 -11.56 -20.59 -15.51
N TRP A 359 -12.08 -19.36 -15.41
CA TRP A 359 -13.20 -18.91 -16.24
C TRP A 359 -12.80 -18.71 -17.70
N SER A 360 -11.52 -18.47 -17.97
CA SER A 360 -10.92 -18.33 -19.29
C SER A 360 -9.62 -19.15 -19.39
N ASP A 361 -9.08 -19.22 -20.58
CA ASP A 361 -7.74 -19.80 -20.84
C ASP A 361 -6.66 -18.84 -20.30
N ASN A 362 -5.62 -19.37 -19.62
CA ASN A 362 -4.58 -18.57 -19.02
C ASN A 362 -3.61 -17.94 -20.03
N ASP A 363 -3.54 -18.46 -21.28
CA ASP A 363 -2.74 -17.88 -22.36
C ASP A 363 -3.54 -16.90 -23.24
N ASP A 364 -4.88 -16.95 -23.18
CA ASP A 364 -5.78 -16.13 -23.97
C ASP A 364 -7.07 -15.82 -23.19
N ASN A 365 -7.08 -14.69 -22.49
CA ASN A 365 -8.19 -14.25 -21.64
C ASN A 365 -9.51 -13.98 -22.40
N THR A 366 -9.51 -13.97 -23.74
CA THR A 366 -10.73 -13.84 -24.55
C THR A 366 -11.38 -15.18 -24.82
N ARG A 367 -10.68 -16.29 -24.59
CA ARG A 367 -11.18 -17.65 -24.78
C ARG A 367 -11.81 -18.18 -23.49
N VAL A 368 -13.14 -18.09 -23.42
CA VAL A 368 -13.96 -18.53 -22.27
C VAL A 368 -13.91 -20.05 -22.11
N ASN A 369 -13.88 -20.53 -20.86
CA ASN A 369 -14.07 -21.93 -20.51
C ASN A 369 -15.44 -22.41 -21.02
N PRO A 370 -15.54 -23.48 -21.82
CA PRO A 370 -16.79 -23.93 -22.45
C PRO A 370 -17.86 -24.37 -21.44
N ASP A 371 -17.49 -24.69 -20.19
CA ASP A 371 -18.44 -25.10 -19.13
C ASP A 371 -19.08 -23.90 -18.41
N ILE A 372 -18.67 -22.66 -18.77
CA ILE A 372 -19.11 -21.43 -18.11
C ILE A 372 -19.69 -20.45 -19.13
N ASP A 373 -20.98 -20.17 -19.02
CA ASP A 373 -21.64 -19.12 -19.81
C ASP A 373 -21.38 -17.73 -19.21
N VAL A 374 -20.18 -17.19 -19.40
CA VAL A 374 -19.74 -15.92 -18.81
C VAL A 374 -20.64 -14.76 -19.22
N PRO A 375 -20.94 -14.51 -20.51
CA PRO A 375 -21.86 -13.41 -20.88
C PRO A 375 -23.28 -13.58 -20.29
N GLY A 376 -23.80 -14.82 -20.26
CA GLY A 376 -25.11 -15.11 -19.66
C GLY A 376 -25.13 -14.90 -18.15
N LEU A 377 -24.03 -15.26 -17.45
CA LEU A 377 -23.87 -15.04 -16.01
C LEU A 377 -23.72 -13.55 -15.67
N ILE A 378 -22.99 -12.76 -16.46
CA ILE A 378 -22.90 -11.30 -16.29
C ILE A 378 -24.28 -10.64 -16.46
N ALA A 379 -25.02 -11.04 -17.47
CA ALA A 379 -26.40 -10.57 -17.69
C ALA A 379 -27.33 -10.95 -16.53
N TYR A 380 -27.18 -12.17 -16.00
CA TYR A 380 -27.93 -12.67 -14.85
C TYR A 380 -27.60 -11.89 -13.57
N ALA A 381 -26.31 -11.68 -13.28
CA ALA A 381 -25.83 -10.91 -12.13
C ALA A 381 -26.37 -9.48 -12.15
N ARG A 382 -26.27 -8.81 -13.31
CA ARG A 382 -26.83 -7.47 -13.53
C ARG A 382 -28.34 -7.42 -13.27
N GLY A 383 -29.09 -8.43 -13.69
CA GLY A 383 -30.53 -8.57 -13.41
C GLY A 383 -30.84 -8.66 -11.91
N LYS A 384 -29.88 -9.05 -11.09
CA LYS A 384 -29.98 -9.13 -9.62
C LYS A 384 -29.32 -7.96 -8.89
N GLY A 385 -28.77 -6.98 -9.61
CA GLY A 385 -28.07 -5.85 -9.03
C GLY A 385 -26.64 -6.16 -8.58
N VAL A 386 -26.07 -7.28 -9.00
CA VAL A 386 -24.69 -7.72 -8.71
C VAL A 386 -23.79 -7.45 -9.91
N ARG A 387 -22.58 -6.97 -9.66
CA ARG A 387 -21.53 -6.71 -10.65
C ARG A 387 -20.57 -7.88 -10.74
N VAL A 388 -19.89 -8.03 -11.87
CA VAL A 388 -18.92 -9.12 -12.09
C VAL A 388 -17.53 -8.55 -12.31
N LEU A 389 -16.55 -9.11 -11.61
CA LEU A 389 -15.12 -8.89 -11.81
C LEU A 389 -14.55 -10.14 -12.49
N LEU A 390 -13.55 -9.94 -13.37
CA LEU A 390 -12.92 -11.02 -14.13
C LEU A 390 -11.41 -11.05 -13.82
N TRP A 391 -10.92 -12.18 -13.34
CA TRP A 391 -9.51 -12.43 -13.13
C TRP A 391 -8.76 -12.58 -14.46
N ASN A 392 -7.50 -12.15 -14.49
CA ASN A 392 -6.66 -12.20 -15.66
C ASN A 392 -5.21 -12.45 -15.30
N GLU A 393 -4.57 -13.41 -15.97
CA GLU A 393 -3.13 -13.52 -15.95
C GLU A 393 -2.49 -12.31 -16.66
N ALA A 394 -1.51 -11.67 -16.03
CA ALA A 394 -0.89 -10.44 -16.52
C ALA A 394 -0.25 -10.62 -17.92
N LEU A 395 0.40 -11.74 -18.14
CA LEU A 395 1.08 -12.00 -19.42
C LEU A 395 0.09 -12.13 -20.59
N ALA A 396 -1.05 -12.78 -20.37
CA ALA A 396 -2.10 -12.92 -21.37
C ALA A 396 -2.80 -11.57 -21.62
N LEU A 397 -3.17 -10.87 -20.55
CA LEU A 397 -3.83 -9.57 -20.68
C LEU A 397 -2.93 -8.51 -21.35
N GLU A 398 -1.63 -8.51 -21.07
CA GLU A 398 -0.69 -7.58 -21.70
C GLU A 398 -0.63 -7.74 -23.23
N ARG A 399 -0.77 -8.96 -23.73
CA ARG A 399 -0.69 -9.26 -25.17
C ARG A 399 -1.86 -8.69 -25.98
N ASN A 400 -3.06 -8.69 -25.42
CA ASN A 400 -4.31 -8.29 -26.09
C ASN A 400 -5.16 -7.33 -25.27
N LEU A 401 -4.52 -6.43 -24.48
CA LEU A 401 -5.16 -5.58 -23.47
C LEU A 401 -6.42 -4.88 -23.97
N ASP A 402 -6.34 -4.17 -25.09
CA ASP A 402 -7.48 -3.40 -25.58
C ASP A 402 -8.62 -4.31 -26.07
N GLU A 403 -8.31 -5.41 -26.77
CA GLU A 403 -9.28 -6.38 -27.25
C GLU A 403 -10.02 -7.08 -26.10
N ALA A 404 -9.29 -7.53 -25.09
CA ALA A 404 -9.85 -8.19 -23.91
C ALA A 404 -10.78 -7.23 -23.14
N LEU A 405 -10.32 -6.02 -22.86
CA LEU A 405 -11.13 -5.05 -22.12
C LEU A 405 -12.35 -4.57 -22.91
N ASP A 406 -12.27 -4.46 -24.24
CA ASP A 406 -13.44 -4.17 -25.11
C ASP A 406 -14.46 -5.30 -25.05
N CYS A 407 -13.98 -6.56 -25.07
CA CYS A 407 -14.82 -7.74 -24.93
C CYS A 407 -15.55 -7.77 -23.58
N TYR A 408 -14.83 -7.53 -22.48
CA TYR A 408 -15.41 -7.52 -21.12
C TYR A 408 -16.43 -6.39 -20.94
N ALA A 409 -16.13 -5.20 -21.44
CA ALA A 409 -17.08 -4.08 -21.44
C ALA A 409 -18.32 -4.39 -22.25
N ALA A 410 -18.19 -5.05 -23.43
CA ALA A 410 -19.32 -5.48 -24.25
C ALA A 410 -20.20 -6.52 -23.56
N TRP A 411 -19.63 -7.43 -22.76
CA TRP A 411 -20.39 -8.36 -21.92
C TRP A 411 -21.07 -7.67 -20.74
N GLY A 412 -20.57 -6.48 -20.33
CA GLY A 412 -21.07 -5.72 -19.19
C GLY A 412 -20.40 -6.07 -17.87
N ALA A 413 -19.17 -6.61 -17.91
CA ALA A 413 -18.31 -6.73 -16.73
C ALA A 413 -18.06 -5.36 -16.11
N SER A 414 -17.79 -5.32 -14.82
CA SER A 414 -17.61 -4.07 -14.07
C SER A 414 -16.17 -3.82 -13.63
N GLY A 415 -15.30 -4.81 -13.78
CA GLY A 415 -13.90 -4.66 -13.44
C GLY A 415 -13.08 -5.91 -13.72
N ILE A 416 -11.79 -5.77 -13.42
CA ILE A 416 -10.81 -6.84 -13.58
C ILE A 416 -9.96 -6.99 -12.32
N MET A 417 -9.50 -8.21 -12.08
CA MET A 417 -8.28 -8.51 -11.34
C MET A 417 -7.20 -8.85 -12.36
N MET A 418 -5.97 -8.33 -12.16
CA MET A 418 -4.81 -8.69 -12.96
C MET A 418 -3.71 -9.18 -12.03
N ASP A 419 -3.19 -10.37 -12.30
CA ASP A 419 -2.35 -11.12 -11.38
C ASP A 419 -1.02 -11.57 -12.00
N PHE A 420 -0.05 -11.92 -11.15
CA PHE A 420 1.29 -12.43 -11.54
C PHE A 420 2.19 -11.41 -12.24
N MET A 421 2.19 -10.17 -11.79
CA MET A 421 3.14 -9.15 -12.27
C MET A 421 4.49 -9.23 -11.53
N ASP A 422 4.47 -9.40 -10.20
CA ASP A 422 5.59 -9.69 -9.28
C ASP A 422 6.84 -8.83 -9.45
N ARG A 423 6.71 -7.62 -9.98
CA ARG A 423 7.83 -6.72 -10.28
C ARG A 423 7.41 -5.25 -10.13
N ASP A 424 8.39 -4.40 -9.86
CA ASP A 424 8.25 -2.95 -9.80
C ASP A 424 9.37 -2.19 -10.53
N ASP A 425 10.07 -2.83 -11.48
CA ASP A 425 10.95 -2.09 -12.38
C ASP A 425 10.13 -1.15 -13.29
N GLN A 426 10.80 -0.19 -13.93
CA GLN A 426 10.13 0.84 -14.74
C GLN A 426 9.17 0.26 -15.78
N VAL A 427 9.51 -0.87 -16.42
CA VAL A 427 8.68 -1.48 -17.47
C VAL A 427 7.37 -1.99 -16.86
N MET A 428 7.46 -2.63 -15.71
CA MET A 428 6.28 -3.13 -15.01
C MET A 428 5.42 -1.98 -14.44
N VAL A 429 6.01 -0.96 -13.83
CA VAL A 429 5.26 0.23 -13.36
C VAL A 429 4.48 0.87 -14.51
N ARG A 430 5.06 0.99 -15.70
CA ARG A 430 4.34 1.45 -16.91
C ARG A 430 3.18 0.53 -17.31
N LEU A 431 3.28 -0.78 -17.06
CA LEU A 431 2.18 -1.70 -17.32
C LEU A 431 0.99 -1.43 -16.39
N TYR A 432 1.23 -1.23 -15.09
CA TYR A 432 0.17 -0.85 -14.14
C TYR A 432 -0.54 0.44 -14.58
N GLU A 433 0.22 1.48 -14.97
CA GLU A 433 -0.33 2.73 -15.48
C GLU A 433 -1.20 2.51 -16.72
N ARG A 434 -0.69 1.74 -17.68
CA ARG A 434 -1.36 1.46 -18.95
C ARG A 434 -2.67 0.70 -18.73
N VAL A 435 -2.66 -0.32 -17.88
CA VAL A 435 -3.84 -1.15 -17.56
C VAL A 435 -4.89 -0.32 -16.82
N ALA A 436 -4.52 0.41 -15.77
CA ALA A 436 -5.45 1.24 -15.02
C ALA A 436 -6.15 2.29 -15.90
N ARG A 437 -5.39 2.94 -16.81
CA ARG A 437 -5.95 3.92 -17.77
C ARG A 437 -6.82 3.25 -18.84
N ALA A 438 -6.42 2.07 -19.34
CA ALA A 438 -7.19 1.34 -20.34
C ALA A 438 -8.52 0.84 -19.77
N ALA A 439 -8.50 0.35 -18.52
CA ALA A 439 -9.69 -0.04 -17.78
C ALA A 439 -10.62 1.16 -17.50
N ALA A 440 -10.06 2.31 -17.07
CA ALA A 440 -10.83 3.52 -16.81
C ALA A 440 -11.62 4.00 -18.05
N ARG A 441 -10.99 3.97 -19.25
CA ARG A 441 -11.68 4.34 -20.50
C ARG A 441 -12.90 3.46 -20.83
N ARG A 442 -12.99 2.27 -20.21
CA ARG A 442 -14.07 1.29 -20.40
C ARG A 442 -14.95 1.15 -19.18
N HIS A 443 -14.81 2.03 -18.20
CA HIS A 443 -15.54 2.02 -16.94
C HIS A 443 -15.36 0.70 -16.15
N LEU A 444 -14.13 0.17 -16.14
CA LEU A 444 -13.78 -1.03 -15.40
C LEU A 444 -12.94 -0.66 -14.17
N VAL A 445 -13.33 -1.12 -13.00
CA VAL A 445 -12.51 -1.06 -11.79
C VAL A 445 -11.38 -2.08 -11.85
N VAL A 446 -10.32 -1.86 -11.08
CA VAL A 446 -9.12 -2.70 -11.11
C VAL A 446 -8.72 -3.12 -9.71
N ASN A 447 -8.39 -4.41 -9.56
CA ASN A 447 -7.61 -4.99 -8.49
C ASN A 447 -6.32 -5.57 -9.08
N PHE A 448 -5.17 -5.31 -8.45
CA PHE A 448 -3.89 -5.91 -8.86
C PHE A 448 -3.43 -6.93 -7.83
N HIS A 449 -3.15 -8.15 -8.29
CA HIS A 449 -2.56 -9.25 -7.52
C HIS A 449 -1.16 -9.58 -8.01
N GLY A 450 -0.39 -10.37 -7.26
CA GLY A 450 1.03 -10.54 -7.54
C GLY A 450 1.70 -9.16 -7.70
N ALA A 451 1.46 -8.25 -6.78
CA ALA A 451 1.65 -6.82 -6.99
C ALA A 451 2.70 -6.20 -6.06
N PHE A 452 3.25 -5.05 -6.44
CA PHE A 452 4.00 -4.20 -5.52
C PHE A 452 3.06 -3.29 -4.72
N LYS A 453 3.54 -2.75 -3.56
CA LYS A 453 2.79 -1.85 -2.67
C LYS A 453 2.11 -0.69 -3.40
N PRO A 454 0.99 -0.14 -2.88
CA PRO A 454 0.43 1.14 -3.34
C PRO A 454 1.44 2.29 -3.21
N THR A 455 1.32 3.26 -4.11
CA THR A 455 2.13 4.49 -4.12
C THR A 455 1.29 5.72 -4.41
N GLY A 456 -0.01 5.66 -4.10
CA GLY A 456 -0.95 6.76 -4.31
C GLY A 456 -1.54 6.86 -5.72
N MET A 457 -1.30 5.88 -6.60
CA MET A 457 -1.85 5.87 -7.98
C MET A 457 -3.38 5.98 -7.99
N GLN A 458 -4.06 5.41 -6.99
CA GLN A 458 -5.51 5.44 -6.82
C GLN A 458 -6.09 6.86 -6.61
N ARG A 459 -5.27 7.85 -6.25
CA ARG A 459 -5.72 9.25 -6.21
C ARG A 459 -5.93 9.81 -7.60
N ALA A 460 -5.04 9.51 -8.53
CA ALA A 460 -5.13 9.95 -9.93
C ALA A 460 -6.11 9.09 -10.73
N LEU A 461 -6.11 7.79 -10.48
CA LEU A 461 -6.92 6.78 -11.16
C LEU A 461 -7.75 6.00 -10.13
N PRO A 462 -8.86 6.58 -9.62
CA PRO A 462 -9.66 5.99 -8.55
C PRO A 462 -10.43 4.73 -8.94
N ASN A 463 -10.38 4.33 -10.20
CA ASN A 463 -10.83 3.00 -10.64
C ASN A 463 -9.89 1.87 -10.15
N LEU A 464 -8.65 2.17 -9.75
CA LEU A 464 -7.81 1.25 -9.01
C LEU A 464 -8.28 1.23 -7.54
N LEU A 465 -9.15 0.28 -7.20
CA LEU A 465 -9.78 0.22 -5.87
C LEU A 465 -8.88 -0.41 -4.82
N THR A 466 -8.16 -1.45 -5.18
CA THR A 466 -7.29 -2.18 -4.24
C THR A 466 -6.15 -2.88 -4.97
N ARG A 467 -5.22 -3.41 -4.21
CA ARG A 467 -4.19 -4.35 -4.67
C ARG A 467 -3.72 -5.22 -3.52
N GLU A 468 -3.31 -6.42 -3.82
CA GLU A 468 -2.78 -7.36 -2.83
C GLU A 468 -1.49 -6.83 -2.16
N ALA A 469 -0.35 -7.17 -2.65
CA ALA A 469 0.97 -6.79 -2.11
C ALA A 469 1.06 -7.00 -0.58
N VAL A 470 0.54 -8.09 -0.08
CA VAL A 470 0.50 -8.48 1.33
C VAL A 470 0.33 -9.99 1.45
N LEU A 471 0.94 -10.60 2.45
CA LEU A 471 0.69 -12.00 2.80
C LEU A 471 -0.73 -12.11 3.41
N GLY A 472 -1.74 -12.34 2.57
CA GLY A 472 -3.15 -12.40 2.92
C GLY A 472 -3.66 -13.81 3.26
N HIS A 473 -4.97 -13.95 3.45
CA HIS A 473 -5.59 -15.21 3.85
C HIS A 473 -5.63 -16.28 2.74
N GLU A 474 -5.32 -15.93 1.49
CA GLU A 474 -5.08 -16.94 0.47
C GLU A 474 -4.01 -17.95 0.92
N TYR A 475 -2.98 -17.50 1.63
CA TYR A 475 -1.90 -18.36 2.14
C TYR A 475 -2.35 -19.41 3.16
N ASP A 476 -3.51 -19.29 3.78
CA ASP A 476 -4.09 -20.33 4.65
C ASP A 476 -4.37 -21.64 3.89
N MET A 477 -4.42 -21.58 2.55
CA MET A 477 -4.58 -22.77 1.69
C MET A 477 -3.38 -23.71 1.75
N TRP A 478 -2.16 -23.21 2.03
CA TRP A 478 -0.91 -23.98 1.96
C TRP A 478 0.13 -23.65 3.04
N SER A 479 -0.17 -22.74 3.94
CA SER A 479 0.79 -22.38 5.00
C SER A 479 0.11 -21.97 6.31
N ASP A 480 0.89 -21.87 7.37
CA ASP A 480 0.50 -21.38 8.70
C ASP A 480 1.04 -19.98 9.00
N ARG A 481 1.45 -19.24 7.95
CA ARG A 481 2.17 -17.97 8.07
C ARG A 481 1.27 -16.78 8.42
N VAL A 482 -0.04 -16.85 8.13
CA VAL A 482 -1.01 -15.77 8.40
C VAL A 482 -1.53 -15.89 9.82
N THR A 483 -0.74 -15.42 10.78
CA THR A 483 -1.04 -15.45 12.21
C THR A 483 -1.76 -14.18 12.68
N PRO A 484 -2.44 -14.19 13.84
CA PRO A 484 -2.96 -12.98 14.48
C PRO A 484 -1.90 -11.89 14.69
N ASP A 485 -0.64 -12.25 15.04
CA ASP A 485 0.47 -11.31 15.18
C ASP A 485 0.77 -10.61 13.84
N HIS A 486 0.80 -11.37 12.74
CA HIS A 486 0.97 -10.82 11.40
C HIS A 486 -0.21 -9.90 11.02
N ALA A 487 -1.45 -10.36 11.25
CA ALA A 487 -2.66 -9.59 11.01
C ALA A 487 -2.68 -8.25 11.79
N LEU A 488 -1.98 -8.17 12.92
CA LEU A 488 -1.82 -6.97 13.75
C LEU A 488 -0.57 -6.15 13.43
N THR A 489 0.35 -6.67 12.63
CA THR A 489 1.51 -5.92 12.13
C THR A 489 1.15 -5.15 10.85
N VAL A 490 0.40 -5.79 9.97
CA VAL A 490 0.02 -5.25 8.65
C VAL A 490 -0.63 -3.85 8.71
N PRO A 491 -1.57 -3.53 9.62
CA PRO A 491 -2.16 -2.18 9.72
C PRO A 491 -1.16 -1.07 9.99
N PHE A 492 -0.11 -1.36 10.75
CA PHE A 492 0.90 -0.38 11.16
C PHE A 492 2.08 -0.26 10.17
N VAL A 493 2.19 -1.18 9.21
CA VAL A 493 3.29 -1.16 8.22
C VAL A 493 2.74 -1.15 6.80
N ARG A 494 2.19 -2.27 6.31
CA ARG A 494 1.74 -2.42 4.92
C ARG A 494 0.65 -1.42 4.53
N MET A 495 -0.34 -1.25 5.41
CA MET A 495 -1.49 -0.40 5.17
C MET A 495 -1.15 1.10 5.09
N LEU A 496 0.03 1.52 5.58
CA LEU A 496 0.53 2.90 5.44
C LEU A 496 0.79 3.28 3.98
N ALA A 497 1.01 2.31 3.10
CA ALA A 497 1.15 2.54 1.67
C ALA A 497 -0.19 2.79 0.97
N GLY A 498 -1.29 2.28 1.50
CA GLY A 498 -2.64 2.39 0.94
C GLY A 498 -3.42 1.07 0.96
N PRO A 499 -4.55 1.00 0.26
CA PRO A 499 -5.47 -0.12 0.27
C PRO A 499 -4.81 -1.47 0.00
N MET A 500 -5.38 -2.52 0.59
CA MET A 500 -4.90 -3.89 0.38
C MET A 500 -6.06 -4.88 0.24
N ASP A 501 -5.90 -5.83 -0.67
CA ASP A 501 -6.73 -7.02 -0.71
C ASP A 501 -6.16 -8.04 0.27
N TRP A 502 -6.94 -8.34 1.31
CA TRP A 502 -6.52 -9.22 2.40
C TRP A 502 -7.21 -10.58 2.36
N GLU A 503 -8.34 -10.66 1.67
CA GLU A 503 -9.13 -11.87 1.46
C GLU A 503 -9.62 -12.55 2.74
N GLY A 504 -10.12 -11.74 3.67
CA GLY A 504 -10.62 -12.21 4.97
C GLY A 504 -12.01 -12.82 4.92
N GLY A 505 -12.52 -13.21 6.09
CA GLY A 505 -13.90 -13.62 6.31
C GLY A 505 -14.16 -15.13 6.27
N THR A 506 -13.12 -15.94 6.20
CA THR A 506 -13.26 -17.40 6.27
C THR A 506 -14.11 -17.84 7.47
N MET A 507 -15.09 -18.72 7.24
CA MET A 507 -15.98 -19.25 8.29
C MET A 507 -15.43 -20.47 9.03
N ALA A 508 -14.35 -21.08 8.55
CA ALA A 508 -13.54 -22.05 9.27
C ALA A 508 -12.43 -21.33 10.04
N ASN A 509 -12.47 -21.40 11.37
CA ASN A 509 -11.58 -20.62 12.23
C ASN A 509 -10.88 -21.54 13.22
N GLY A 510 -9.56 -21.39 13.41
CA GLY A 510 -8.74 -22.20 14.27
C GLY A 510 -8.13 -21.43 15.43
N THR A 511 -8.15 -22.04 16.64
CA THR A 511 -7.24 -21.64 17.72
C THR A 511 -5.81 -22.01 17.34
N LYS A 512 -4.83 -21.54 18.09
CA LYS A 512 -3.41 -21.88 17.86
C LYS A 512 -3.16 -23.40 17.80
N GLU A 513 -3.92 -24.18 18.59
CA GLU A 513 -3.80 -25.63 18.69
C GLU A 513 -4.63 -26.37 17.63
N SER A 514 -5.76 -25.82 17.23
CA SER A 514 -6.72 -26.47 16.32
C SER A 514 -6.52 -26.13 14.86
N PHE A 515 -5.77 -25.09 14.53
CA PHE A 515 -5.48 -24.70 13.16
C PHE A 515 -4.82 -25.83 12.36
N ARG A 516 -5.24 -25.99 11.12
CA ARG A 516 -4.68 -26.94 10.15
C ARG A 516 -4.72 -26.31 8.76
N VAL A 517 -3.65 -26.49 8.02
CA VAL A 517 -3.58 -26.16 6.58
C VAL A 517 -4.47 -27.14 5.81
N VAL A 518 -5.50 -26.64 5.14
CA VAL A 518 -6.42 -27.43 4.32
C VAL A 518 -6.66 -26.70 3.00
N ARG A 519 -6.18 -27.26 1.88
CA ARG A 519 -6.15 -26.59 0.57
C ARG A 519 -7.53 -26.21 0.04
N GLU A 520 -8.53 -27.10 0.11
CA GLU A 520 -9.84 -26.90 -0.49
C GLU A 520 -10.84 -26.19 0.45
N ARG A 521 -10.54 -26.16 1.73
CA ARG A 521 -11.37 -25.51 2.76
C ARG A 521 -10.48 -24.84 3.79
N PRO A 522 -9.79 -23.77 3.41
CA PRO A 522 -8.81 -23.13 4.26
C PRO A 522 -9.48 -22.64 5.56
N MET A 523 -8.68 -22.69 6.61
CA MET A 523 -9.04 -22.25 7.95
C MET A 523 -8.18 -21.02 8.27
N SER A 524 -8.79 -19.95 8.78
CA SER A 524 -8.02 -18.83 9.32
C SER A 524 -7.54 -19.10 10.73
N GLN A 525 -6.40 -18.57 11.10
CA GLN A 525 -5.95 -18.50 12.50
C GLN A 525 -6.65 -17.35 13.23
N GLY A 526 -7.02 -17.56 14.49
CA GLY A 526 -7.79 -16.60 15.29
C GLY A 526 -9.30 -16.83 15.22
N THR A 527 -10.06 -15.97 15.91
CA THR A 527 -11.50 -16.16 16.06
C THR A 527 -12.29 -15.66 14.84
N ARG A 528 -13.52 -16.16 14.72
CA ARG A 528 -14.49 -15.66 13.73
C ARG A 528 -14.75 -14.16 13.87
N THR A 529 -14.73 -13.65 15.09
CA THR A 529 -14.94 -12.22 15.35
C THR A 529 -13.73 -11.40 14.93
N GLN A 530 -12.51 -11.94 15.02
CA GLN A 530 -11.33 -11.28 14.46
C GLN A 530 -11.44 -11.15 12.95
N GLN A 531 -11.93 -12.19 12.24
CA GLN A 531 -12.19 -12.11 10.81
C GLN A 531 -13.19 -11.00 10.47
N MET A 532 -14.24 -10.81 11.26
CA MET A 532 -15.17 -9.69 11.05
C MET A 532 -14.51 -8.33 11.37
N ALA A 533 -13.67 -8.24 12.40
CA ALA A 533 -12.99 -7.01 12.77
C ALA A 533 -12.06 -6.50 11.66
N GLN A 534 -11.43 -7.38 10.90
CA GLN A 534 -10.58 -7.04 9.75
C GLN A 534 -11.31 -6.19 8.71
N TYR A 535 -12.62 -6.39 8.47
CA TYR A 535 -13.42 -5.58 7.54
C TYR A 535 -13.60 -4.14 7.98
N VAL A 536 -13.46 -3.86 9.25
CA VAL A 536 -13.47 -2.49 9.78
C VAL A 536 -12.06 -1.92 9.84
N VAL A 537 -11.06 -2.75 10.18
CA VAL A 537 -9.67 -2.33 10.41
C VAL A 537 -8.95 -2.06 9.10
N TYR A 538 -9.05 -2.98 8.13
CA TYR A 538 -8.26 -2.90 6.91
C TYR A 538 -8.88 -1.95 5.88
N GLU A 539 -8.01 -1.27 5.18
CA GLU A 539 -8.39 -0.38 4.10
C GLU A 539 -8.44 -1.15 2.80
N SER A 540 -9.64 -1.28 2.28
CA SER A 540 -9.88 -1.77 0.92
C SER A 540 -11.24 -1.30 0.45
N PRO A 541 -11.32 -0.40 -0.50
CA PRO A 541 -12.59 -0.04 -1.13
C PRO A 541 -13.27 -1.19 -1.89
N LEU A 542 -12.53 -2.24 -2.22
CA LEU A 542 -13.04 -3.50 -2.75
C LEU A 542 -12.56 -4.62 -1.82
N GLN A 543 -13.48 -5.17 -1.01
CA GLN A 543 -13.19 -6.23 -0.05
C GLN A 543 -13.81 -7.55 -0.50
N TYR A 544 -13.10 -8.66 -0.27
CA TYR A 544 -13.56 -9.99 -0.61
C TYR A 544 -14.05 -10.78 0.62
N LEU A 545 -15.07 -11.61 0.42
CA LEU A 545 -15.51 -12.62 1.35
C LEU A 545 -14.94 -13.97 0.90
N ALA A 546 -13.87 -14.40 1.56
CA ALA A 546 -13.09 -15.59 1.20
C ALA A 546 -13.70 -16.92 1.70
N GLY A 547 -14.92 -16.89 2.21
CA GLY A 547 -15.65 -18.09 2.64
C GLY A 547 -16.61 -18.60 1.58
N VAL A 548 -16.99 -19.88 1.70
CA VAL A 548 -17.96 -20.50 0.81
C VAL A 548 -19.39 -20.08 1.18
N PRO A 549 -20.29 -19.78 0.20
CA PRO A 549 -21.69 -19.43 0.43
C PRO A 549 -22.45 -20.40 1.36
N SER A 550 -22.18 -21.70 1.27
CA SER A 550 -22.79 -22.72 2.12
C SER A 550 -22.50 -22.46 3.62
N ALA A 551 -21.24 -22.13 3.96
CA ALA A 551 -20.85 -21.87 5.35
C ALA A 551 -21.43 -20.54 5.88
N TYR A 552 -21.49 -19.51 5.05
CA TYR A 552 -22.09 -18.23 5.44
C TYR A 552 -23.60 -18.37 5.73
N ARG A 553 -24.31 -19.21 4.98
CA ARG A 553 -25.73 -19.49 5.21
C ARG A 553 -26.01 -20.25 6.50
N GLU A 554 -25.03 -20.97 7.07
CA GLU A 554 -25.13 -21.59 8.41
C GLU A 554 -25.15 -20.56 9.56
N ALA A 555 -24.64 -19.34 9.30
CA ALA A 555 -24.61 -18.23 10.27
C ALA A 555 -25.25 -16.95 9.69
N PRO A 556 -26.55 -16.94 9.33
CA PRO A 556 -27.13 -15.89 8.50
C PRO A 556 -27.16 -14.50 9.15
N GLU A 557 -27.25 -14.42 10.47
CA GLU A 557 -27.23 -13.15 11.19
C GLU A 557 -25.81 -12.56 11.21
N PHE A 558 -24.80 -13.38 11.47
CA PHE A 558 -23.41 -12.98 11.40
C PHE A 558 -23.05 -12.47 9.98
N THR A 559 -23.46 -13.22 8.96
CA THR A 559 -23.20 -12.89 7.56
C THR A 559 -23.85 -11.57 7.16
N ARG A 560 -25.08 -11.28 7.59
CA ARG A 560 -25.73 -9.98 7.32
C ARG A 560 -25.01 -8.82 7.99
N ILE A 561 -24.49 -9.02 9.20
CA ILE A 561 -23.70 -7.97 9.88
C ILE A 561 -22.39 -7.73 9.13
N LEU A 562 -21.68 -8.80 8.76
CA LEU A 562 -20.43 -8.74 8.00
C LEU A 562 -20.62 -8.06 6.64
N ALA A 563 -21.60 -8.50 5.87
CA ALA A 563 -21.93 -7.92 4.56
C ALA A 563 -22.31 -6.43 4.66
N GLY A 564 -22.94 -6.03 5.76
CA GLY A 564 -23.38 -4.65 6.00
C GLY A 564 -22.29 -3.70 6.53
N ILE A 565 -21.04 -4.14 6.75
CA ILE A 565 -19.91 -3.24 7.06
C ILE A 565 -19.52 -2.49 5.77
N PRO A 566 -19.42 -1.16 5.75
CA PRO A 566 -19.02 -0.43 4.54
C PRO A 566 -17.54 -0.65 4.19
N THR A 567 -17.16 -0.35 2.95
CA THR A 567 -15.78 -0.46 2.44
C THR A 567 -15.09 0.90 2.32
N THR A 568 -15.82 1.98 2.60
CA THR A 568 -15.32 3.37 2.56
C THR A 568 -15.72 4.12 3.82
N TRP A 569 -14.94 5.14 4.21
CA TRP A 569 -15.06 5.76 5.50
C TRP A 569 -15.01 7.29 5.43
N ASP A 570 -15.92 7.95 6.13
CA ASP A 570 -15.91 9.42 6.27
C ASP A 570 -14.92 9.91 7.31
N GLU A 571 -14.63 9.07 8.31
CA GLU A 571 -13.74 9.40 9.41
C GLU A 571 -13.14 8.13 10.02
N THR A 572 -11.85 8.17 10.34
CA THR A 572 -11.12 7.11 11.06
C THR A 572 -10.49 7.73 12.31
N ARG A 573 -10.71 7.11 13.47
CA ARG A 573 -10.08 7.44 14.75
C ARG A 573 -9.39 6.22 15.30
N ALA A 574 -8.08 6.24 15.31
CA ALA A 574 -7.30 5.30 16.09
C ALA A 574 -7.47 5.62 17.58
N ILE A 575 -7.74 4.62 18.39
CA ILE A 575 -7.99 4.79 19.82
C ILE A 575 -6.76 4.35 20.60
N GLU A 576 -6.29 3.13 20.37
CA GLU A 576 -5.07 2.59 20.96
C GLU A 576 -4.54 1.42 20.12
N GLY A 577 -3.28 1.07 20.32
CA GLY A 577 -2.68 -0.08 19.65
C GLY A 577 -1.19 -0.20 19.87
N ALA A 578 -0.70 -1.41 19.68
CA ALA A 578 0.72 -1.76 19.66
C ALA A 578 0.99 -2.71 18.49
N VAL A 579 2.05 -2.47 17.75
CA VAL A 579 2.41 -3.20 16.53
C VAL A 579 2.59 -4.69 16.85
N GLY A 580 1.82 -5.54 16.18
CA GLY A 580 1.86 -6.99 16.33
C GLY A 580 1.12 -7.53 17.56
N ASP A 581 0.62 -6.66 18.47
CA ASP A 581 -0.01 -7.07 19.73
C ASP A 581 -1.54 -6.90 19.72
N TYR A 582 -2.01 -5.67 19.51
CA TYR A 582 -3.44 -5.36 19.47
C TYR A 582 -3.69 -3.99 18.84
N LEU A 583 -4.94 -3.75 18.45
CA LEU A 583 -5.41 -2.43 18.05
C LEU A 583 -6.89 -2.25 18.36
N VAL A 584 -7.27 -0.98 18.55
CA VAL A 584 -8.64 -0.50 18.65
C VAL A 584 -8.81 0.74 17.80
N LEU A 585 -9.78 0.71 16.90
CA LEU A 585 -10.13 1.90 16.11
C LEU A 585 -11.63 2.04 15.94
N ALA A 586 -12.08 3.27 15.65
CA ALA A 586 -13.45 3.57 15.29
C ALA A 586 -13.48 4.25 13.92
N ARG A 587 -14.39 3.81 13.05
CA ARG A 587 -14.62 4.39 11.72
C ARG A 587 -16.08 4.80 11.55
N ARG A 588 -16.31 5.89 10.84
CA ARG A 588 -17.66 6.39 10.55
C ARG A 588 -17.96 6.34 9.07
N HIS A 589 -19.16 5.87 8.76
CA HIS A 589 -19.76 5.96 7.43
C HIS A 589 -21.19 6.52 7.58
N GLY A 590 -21.46 7.66 6.98
CA GLY A 590 -22.72 8.40 7.23
C GLY A 590 -22.92 8.73 8.72
N ASP A 591 -24.08 8.35 9.25
CA ASP A 591 -24.44 8.55 10.66
C ASP A 591 -24.05 7.36 11.58
N THR A 592 -23.38 6.33 11.04
CA THR A 592 -23.06 5.10 11.77
C THR A 592 -21.56 4.99 12.03
N TRP A 593 -21.21 4.67 13.27
CA TRP A 593 -19.87 4.33 13.68
C TRP A 593 -19.67 2.83 13.78
N TYR A 594 -18.47 2.38 13.48
CA TYR A 594 -18.00 1.00 13.60
C TYR A 594 -16.75 1.01 14.46
N LEU A 595 -16.86 0.46 15.68
CA LEU A 595 -15.73 0.23 16.57
C LEU A 595 -15.22 -1.20 16.31
N ALA A 596 -13.92 -1.37 16.11
CA ALA A 596 -13.30 -2.67 15.98
C ALA A 596 -12.07 -2.77 16.87
N ALA A 597 -11.85 -3.96 17.42
CA ALA A 597 -10.64 -4.33 18.13
C ALA A 597 -10.17 -5.72 17.70
N MET A 598 -8.85 -5.91 17.70
CA MET A 598 -8.18 -7.18 17.42
C MET A 598 -7.04 -7.39 18.42
N THR A 599 -6.74 -8.65 18.76
CA THR A 599 -5.60 -9.02 19.61
C THR A 599 -4.82 -10.20 19.01
N ASP A 600 -3.52 -10.29 19.34
CA ASP A 600 -2.67 -11.44 19.07
C ASP A 600 -3.15 -12.67 19.87
N TRP A 601 -2.29 -13.67 20.05
CA TRP A 601 -2.61 -14.83 20.86
C TRP A 601 -2.73 -14.55 22.36
N THR A 602 -2.49 -13.30 22.81
CA THR A 602 -2.68 -12.87 24.20
C THR A 602 -4.12 -12.39 24.41
N PRO A 603 -4.90 -13.03 25.28
CA PRO A 603 -6.26 -12.55 25.57
C PRO A 603 -6.21 -11.20 26.28
N ARG A 604 -7.14 -10.31 25.95
CA ARG A 604 -7.19 -8.95 26.51
C ARG A 604 -8.61 -8.58 26.94
N THR A 605 -8.68 -7.67 27.92
CA THR A 605 -9.90 -6.91 28.20
C THR A 605 -9.56 -5.43 28.15
N LEU A 606 -10.20 -4.69 27.24
CA LEU A 606 -9.93 -3.29 26.97
C LEU A 606 -11.15 -2.46 27.33
N GLU A 607 -10.93 -1.33 28.01
CA GLU A 607 -12.00 -0.38 28.39
C GLU A 607 -11.99 0.80 27.43
N VAL A 608 -12.99 0.88 26.54
CA VAL A 608 -13.03 1.84 25.44
C VAL A 608 -14.14 2.88 25.69
N PRO A 609 -13.77 4.13 26.02
CA PRO A 609 -14.72 5.23 26.11
C PRO A 609 -15.32 5.56 24.74
N LEU A 610 -16.64 5.77 24.69
CA LEU A 610 -17.34 6.14 23.47
C LEU A 610 -17.33 7.67 23.21
N SER A 611 -16.34 8.38 23.72
CA SER A 611 -16.22 9.85 23.60
C SER A 611 -16.14 10.38 22.17
N PHE A 612 -15.84 9.49 21.18
CA PHE A 612 -15.85 9.81 19.75
C PHE A 612 -17.28 9.95 19.18
N LEU A 613 -18.31 9.45 19.86
CA LEU A 613 -19.70 9.63 19.46
C LEU A 613 -20.16 11.09 19.65
N GLY A 614 -21.08 11.53 18.82
CA GLY A 614 -21.84 12.76 19.06
C GLY A 614 -22.90 12.57 20.16
N ASP A 615 -23.55 13.67 20.52
CA ASP A 615 -24.64 13.63 21.52
C ASP A 615 -25.83 12.80 21.02
N GLY A 616 -26.52 12.13 21.95
CA GLY A 616 -27.70 11.30 21.70
C GLY A 616 -27.49 9.82 22.02
N THR A 617 -28.51 9.04 21.71
CA THR A 617 -28.53 7.59 21.91
C THR A 617 -28.14 6.89 20.61
N TYR A 618 -27.37 5.83 20.75
CA TYR A 618 -26.95 4.96 19.64
C TYR A 618 -27.41 3.53 19.91
N ALA A 619 -28.08 2.93 18.94
CA ALA A 619 -28.37 1.50 18.94
C ALA A 619 -27.09 0.75 18.56
N ALA A 620 -26.56 0.00 19.51
CA ALA A 620 -25.36 -0.82 19.33
C ALA A 620 -25.75 -2.24 18.94
N THR A 621 -25.19 -2.74 17.83
CA THR A 621 -25.12 -4.16 17.51
C THR A 621 -23.66 -4.59 17.67
N ILE A 622 -23.41 -5.46 18.63
CA ILE A 622 -22.08 -5.89 19.05
C ILE A 622 -21.89 -7.33 18.67
N VAL A 623 -20.78 -7.64 17.98
CA VAL A 623 -20.29 -9.01 17.77
C VAL A 623 -18.98 -9.13 18.51
N SER A 624 -18.90 -10.11 19.42
CA SER A 624 -17.74 -10.36 20.27
C SER A 624 -17.44 -11.85 20.36
N ASP A 625 -16.23 -12.18 20.78
CA ASP A 625 -15.86 -13.55 21.07
C ASP A 625 -16.78 -14.17 22.11
N GLY A 626 -17.17 -15.43 21.88
CA GLY A 626 -17.95 -16.22 22.81
C GLY A 626 -17.13 -16.63 24.04
N LEU A 627 -17.80 -17.23 25.01
CA LEU A 627 -17.13 -17.65 26.26
C LEU A 627 -16.12 -18.77 26.06
N ASN A 628 -16.27 -19.56 24.98
CA ASN A 628 -15.41 -20.70 24.66
C ASN A 628 -14.56 -20.45 23.40
N ALA A 629 -14.41 -19.21 22.96
CA ALA A 629 -13.65 -18.87 21.76
C ALA A 629 -12.15 -19.25 21.86
N ASP A 630 -11.64 -19.39 23.08
CA ASP A 630 -10.30 -19.91 23.37
C ASP A 630 -10.12 -21.43 23.04
N ARG A 631 -11.22 -22.18 22.91
CA ARG A 631 -11.24 -23.61 22.56
C ARG A 631 -11.91 -23.91 21.22
N TYR A 632 -12.85 -23.07 20.83
CA TYR A 632 -13.54 -23.14 19.56
C TYR A 632 -13.60 -21.73 18.92
N ALA A 633 -12.67 -21.44 18.04
CA ALA A 633 -12.49 -20.12 17.46
C ALA A 633 -13.71 -19.60 16.67
N GLY A 634 -14.65 -20.48 16.33
CA GLY A 634 -15.95 -20.14 15.74
C GLY A 634 -17.01 -19.66 16.75
N ASP A 635 -16.72 -19.67 18.07
CA ASP A 635 -17.68 -19.25 19.10
C ASP A 635 -17.75 -17.71 19.19
N TYR A 636 -18.94 -17.16 18.96
CA TYR A 636 -19.18 -15.72 18.99
C TYR A 636 -20.53 -15.40 19.64
N ARG A 637 -20.73 -14.14 20.03
CA ARG A 637 -21.97 -13.61 20.58
C ARG A 637 -22.42 -12.39 19.79
N ILE A 638 -23.74 -12.25 19.63
CA ILE A 638 -24.36 -11.03 19.13
C ILE A 638 -25.21 -10.42 20.25
N GLU A 639 -24.92 -9.18 20.61
CA GLU A 639 -25.64 -8.42 21.62
C GLU A 639 -26.20 -7.12 21.00
N ARG A 640 -27.40 -6.72 21.47
CA ARG A 640 -27.99 -5.43 21.10
C ARG A 640 -28.34 -4.65 22.34
N ARG A 641 -27.92 -3.40 22.41
CA ARG A 641 -28.23 -2.48 23.49
C ARG A 641 -28.09 -1.02 23.03
N ASP A 642 -28.68 -0.12 23.77
CA ASP A 642 -28.46 1.30 23.56
C ASP A 642 -27.24 1.77 24.35
N VAL A 643 -26.47 2.68 23.74
CA VAL A 643 -25.31 3.33 24.35
C VAL A 643 -25.33 4.84 24.08
N ALA A 644 -24.56 5.59 24.86
CA ALA A 644 -24.37 7.02 24.65
C ALA A 644 -22.88 7.39 24.72
N ARG A 645 -22.56 8.63 24.42
CA ARG A 645 -21.19 9.15 24.35
C ARG A 645 -20.38 8.99 25.65
N ASP A 646 -21.03 9.05 26.78
CA ASP A 646 -20.45 8.91 28.12
C ASP A 646 -20.27 7.46 28.59
N ALA A 647 -20.73 6.50 27.78
CA ALA A 647 -20.55 5.09 28.08
C ALA A 647 -19.10 4.62 27.78
N THR A 648 -18.70 3.59 28.50
CA THR A 648 -17.48 2.81 28.24
C THR A 648 -17.88 1.39 27.86
N LEU A 649 -17.27 0.84 26.80
CA LEU A 649 -17.44 -0.56 26.44
C LEU A 649 -16.25 -1.35 26.96
N SER A 650 -16.54 -2.46 27.68
CA SER A 650 -15.54 -3.45 28.04
C SER A 650 -15.46 -4.50 26.94
N LEU A 651 -14.34 -4.53 26.24
CA LEU A 651 -14.08 -5.42 25.10
C LEU A 651 -13.27 -6.63 25.59
N ARG A 652 -13.94 -7.78 25.74
CA ARG A 652 -13.24 -9.03 26.03
C ARG A 652 -12.83 -9.70 24.71
N LEU A 653 -11.54 -9.92 24.53
CA LEU A 653 -10.92 -10.56 23.38
C LEU A 653 -10.29 -11.88 23.81
N ALA A 654 -10.67 -12.98 23.16
CA ALA A 654 -10.03 -14.29 23.31
C ALA A 654 -8.63 -14.31 22.66
N PRO A 655 -7.80 -15.34 22.83
CA PRO A 655 -6.57 -15.48 22.05
C PRO A 655 -6.86 -15.46 20.54
N GLY A 656 -6.17 -14.59 19.78
CA GLY A 656 -6.46 -14.33 18.38
C GLY A 656 -7.85 -13.72 18.16
N GLY A 657 -8.35 -12.99 19.14
CA GLY A 657 -9.73 -12.56 19.23
C GLY A 657 -10.04 -11.22 18.57
N GLY A 658 -11.34 -10.96 18.43
CA GLY A 658 -11.86 -9.72 17.86
C GLY A 658 -13.13 -9.20 18.53
N TYR A 659 -13.46 -7.95 18.17
CA TYR A 659 -14.66 -7.28 18.63
C TYR A 659 -15.12 -6.28 17.58
N VAL A 660 -16.42 -6.25 17.28
CA VAL A 660 -17.02 -5.28 16.38
C VAL A 660 -18.29 -4.72 17.01
N ALA A 661 -18.44 -3.40 17.03
CA ALA A 661 -19.68 -2.74 17.41
C ALA A 661 -20.12 -1.78 16.31
N ARG A 662 -21.29 -2.02 15.72
CA ARG A 662 -22.00 -1.07 14.86
C ARG A 662 -22.87 -0.18 15.74
N LEU A 663 -22.65 1.13 15.70
CA LEU A 663 -23.27 2.14 16.55
C LEU A 663 -24.06 3.12 15.68
N SER A 664 -25.36 2.88 15.53
CA SER A 664 -26.24 3.69 14.68
C SER A 664 -27.04 4.69 15.51
N ARG A 665 -27.00 5.97 15.12
CA ARG A 665 -27.70 7.03 15.86
C ARG A 665 -29.21 6.78 15.84
N VAL A 666 -29.84 6.74 17.02
CA VAL A 666 -31.30 6.64 17.16
C VAL A 666 -31.92 8.00 16.81
N ARG A 667 -32.61 8.07 15.68
CA ARG A 667 -33.39 9.26 15.33
C ARG A 667 -34.67 9.26 16.17
N ARG A 668 -34.82 10.20 17.08
CA ARG A 668 -36.13 10.42 17.71
C ARG A 668 -37.11 10.77 16.60
N ALA A 669 -38.19 9.97 16.46
CA ALA A 669 -39.30 10.38 15.64
C ALA A 669 -39.70 11.79 16.05
N ALA A 670 -39.80 12.72 15.10
CA ALA A 670 -40.35 14.04 15.37
C ALA A 670 -41.72 13.80 16.06
N ARG A 671 -41.83 14.15 17.33
CA ARG A 671 -43.15 14.19 17.97
C ARG A 671 -43.93 15.18 17.15
N ASN A 672 -44.91 14.67 16.39
CA ASN A 672 -45.94 15.53 15.85
C ASN A 672 -46.48 16.34 17.05
N ALA A 673 -46.18 17.62 17.06
CA ALA A 673 -46.83 18.54 18.00
C ALA A 673 -48.32 18.52 17.67
N PRO A 674 -49.20 18.55 18.72
CA PRO A 674 -50.64 18.51 18.55
C PRO A 674 -51.18 19.71 17.80
#